data_ef03fdf125208e6242f8fa7b0f5a044b
#
_entry.id   ef03fdf125208e6242f8fa7b0f5a044b
#
_cell.length_a   1.000
_cell.length_b   1.000
_cell.length_c   1.000
_cell.angle_alpha   90.00
_cell.angle_beta   90.00
_cell.angle_gamma   90.00
#
_symmetry.space_group_name_H-M   'P 1'
#
loop_
_entity.id
_entity.type
_entity.pdbx_description
1 polymer ?
#
loop_
_entity_poly.entity_id
_entity_poly.type
_entity_poly.pdbx_seq_one_letter_code
_entity_poly.pdbx_strand_id
1 'polypeptide(L)'
;MSQDDLSQHTPLMRQYLSAKAAHPDVLLFFRMGDFYELFYEDARKAARLLDITLTQRGQSAGQPIPMAGVPYHAVENYLARLVRLGESVAICEQIGDPALAKGIVERKVVRIVTPGTVTDAALLEERRDNLLLAIAAGPGGSYGLAWVDLSSGRFLLSEVPTAETLAAELARLQPAETLVDESVAWPKLVSALPGLRKRPPWHFDADAARRELNRFFGTRDLCGFGVDKLPLAIAAAGCLLGYVEETQKSALPHLSGMAVESASETIALDAATRRNLELDTHPTGRTEHTLLGVLDETVTPMGARLLRRWLNRPLRSRELLRGRHGAIAALIDNRRYQGLRDTLRGIGDLERILARVALRSARPRDLSTLRDGLAAAPELGGQIMALESPLLHALVDRIGDHADLADWLARAIVAQPPVLQRDGGVIADGYDAELDELRRLSTHADQYLVELEEREKAASGIATLKVGYNRVHGYYIEISKAQSDKAPTHYTRRQTTKNAERYITEELKQFEDKVLSAKERSLMRERALYEAVLDQLIEHLEPLKAAASAIAELDVLATLAERADTLDWSAPTLTDEPGIAIERGRHPVVEKVRDEPFEPNDLILDDARRMLVITGPNMGGKSTYMRQNALIVLLAHIGSYVPASAATIGPIDRIFTRIGAGDDLSRGQSTFMVEMSETANILHNATEHSLVLMDEVGRGTSTYDGLALARACAVHLAAASRAYTLFATHYFELTELAGEYPGIANVHLDAVEYGDQLVFMHAVKEGPANRSFGLQVAALAGLPKAVIADARRTLAALEKGAHPGGASSRREEASPQLGLFAPPAPSALEKRLAEIDPDALSPRDALAELYRLKALS
;
A
#
# COMPACT_ATOMS: atom_id res chain seq x y z
N MET A 1 -2.94 -34.26 -19.98
CA MET A 1 -3.93 -35.36 -20.24
C MET A 1 -4.01 -35.56 -21.73
N SER A 2 -3.97 -36.85 -22.20
CA SER A 2 -4.12 -37.14 -23.61
C SER A 2 -5.59 -37.04 -24.05
N GLN A 3 -5.87 -36.88 -25.35
CA GLN A 3 -7.25 -36.87 -25.87
C GLN A 3 -8.03 -38.14 -25.51
N ASP A 4 -7.32 -39.25 -25.35
CA ASP A 4 -7.91 -40.57 -24.98
C ASP A 4 -8.36 -40.58 -23.50
N ASP A 5 -7.64 -39.91 -22.60
CA ASP A 5 -8.05 -39.77 -21.20
C ASP A 5 -9.35 -38.98 -21.03
N LEU A 6 -9.53 -37.93 -21.82
CA LEU A 6 -10.73 -37.11 -21.80
C LEU A 6 -11.98 -37.82 -22.28
N SER A 7 -11.84 -38.85 -23.17
CA SER A 7 -12.99 -39.59 -23.73
C SER A 7 -13.77 -40.40 -22.68
N GLN A 8 -13.14 -40.78 -21.57
CA GLN A 8 -13.73 -41.55 -20.47
C GLN A 8 -14.60 -40.70 -19.52
N HIS A 9 -14.51 -39.38 -19.65
CA HIS A 9 -15.22 -38.42 -18.80
C HIS A 9 -16.57 -38.00 -19.42
N THR A 10 -17.52 -37.62 -18.56
CA THR A 10 -18.81 -37.03 -19.00
C THR A 10 -18.54 -35.74 -19.80
N PRO A 11 -19.41 -35.36 -20.74
CA PRO A 11 -19.20 -34.14 -21.54
C PRO A 11 -18.98 -32.88 -20.72
N LEU A 12 -19.63 -32.76 -19.56
CA LEU A 12 -19.45 -31.67 -18.62
C LEU A 12 -18.02 -31.69 -18.00
N MET A 13 -17.60 -32.87 -17.53
CA MET A 13 -16.25 -33.00 -16.93
C MET A 13 -15.16 -32.83 -17.97
N ARG A 14 -15.41 -33.15 -19.23
CA ARG A 14 -14.46 -32.82 -20.32
C ARG A 14 -14.24 -31.31 -20.47
N GLN A 15 -15.34 -30.51 -20.43
CA GLN A 15 -15.20 -29.04 -20.44
C GLN A 15 -14.42 -28.56 -19.25
N TYR A 16 -14.72 -29.05 -18.03
CA TYR A 16 -13.98 -28.66 -16.81
C TYR A 16 -12.50 -29.03 -16.90
N LEU A 17 -12.18 -30.26 -17.22
CA LEU A 17 -10.78 -30.74 -17.30
C LEU A 17 -9.98 -30.05 -18.41
N SER A 18 -10.62 -29.72 -19.54
CA SER A 18 -10.00 -28.94 -20.61
C SER A 18 -9.67 -27.52 -20.15
N ALA A 19 -10.61 -26.84 -19.47
CA ALA A 19 -10.38 -25.51 -18.90
C ALA A 19 -9.30 -25.55 -17.79
N LYS A 20 -9.32 -26.59 -16.94
CA LYS A 20 -8.31 -26.77 -15.90
C LYS A 20 -6.91 -27.06 -16.47
N ALA A 21 -6.79 -27.83 -17.55
CA ALA A 21 -5.53 -28.10 -18.21
C ALA A 21 -4.86 -26.84 -18.78
N ALA A 22 -5.66 -25.86 -19.23
CA ALA A 22 -5.17 -24.56 -19.65
C ALA A 22 -4.71 -23.65 -18.48
N HIS A 23 -5.18 -23.92 -17.26
CA HIS A 23 -4.89 -23.13 -16.06
C HIS A 23 -4.59 -24.05 -14.86
N PRO A 24 -3.49 -24.83 -14.88
CA PRO A 24 -3.23 -25.90 -13.89
C PRO A 24 -3.09 -25.38 -12.46
N ASP A 25 -2.46 -24.22 -12.29
CA ASP A 25 -2.10 -23.65 -10.99
C ASP A 25 -3.17 -22.71 -10.39
N VAL A 26 -4.30 -22.53 -11.10
CA VAL A 26 -5.36 -21.59 -10.73
C VAL A 26 -6.61 -22.33 -10.32
N LEU A 27 -7.29 -21.93 -9.23
CA LEU A 27 -8.59 -22.51 -8.85
C LEU A 27 -9.65 -22.19 -9.91
N LEU A 28 -10.35 -23.19 -10.41
CA LEU A 28 -11.36 -23.01 -11.46
C LEU A 28 -12.77 -22.94 -10.87
N PHE A 29 -13.35 -21.74 -10.87
CA PHE A 29 -14.78 -21.51 -10.54
C PHE A 29 -15.62 -21.73 -11.79
N PHE A 30 -16.27 -22.89 -11.83
CA PHE A 30 -16.99 -23.36 -13.01
C PHE A 30 -18.49 -23.14 -12.84
N ARG A 31 -19.09 -22.28 -13.66
CA ARG A 31 -20.50 -21.90 -13.55
C ARG A 31 -21.46 -23.04 -13.78
N MET A 32 -22.31 -23.29 -12.78
CA MET A 32 -23.33 -24.34 -12.81
C MET A 32 -24.66 -23.81 -12.24
N GLY A 33 -25.51 -23.25 -13.09
CA GLY A 33 -26.74 -22.59 -12.64
C GLY A 33 -26.47 -21.45 -11.66
N ASP A 34 -26.97 -21.53 -10.44
CA ASP A 34 -26.80 -20.53 -9.40
C ASP A 34 -25.54 -20.72 -8.53
N PHE A 35 -24.64 -21.61 -8.93
CA PHE A 35 -23.40 -21.88 -8.22
C PHE A 35 -22.20 -21.79 -9.15
N TYR A 36 -21.04 -21.47 -8.54
CA TYR A 36 -19.74 -21.85 -9.06
C TYR A 36 -19.30 -23.13 -8.36
N GLU A 37 -19.11 -24.18 -9.13
CA GLU A 37 -18.68 -25.48 -8.63
C GLU A 37 -17.19 -25.68 -8.94
N LEU A 38 -16.48 -26.25 -7.98
CA LEU A 38 -15.10 -26.71 -8.11
C LEU A 38 -15.08 -28.23 -8.01
N PHE A 39 -14.16 -28.85 -8.73
CA PHE A 39 -14.07 -30.30 -8.76
C PHE A 39 -12.64 -30.78 -8.47
N TYR A 40 -12.51 -32.05 -8.10
CA TYR A 40 -11.24 -32.74 -7.83
C TYR A 40 -10.39 -32.02 -6.80
N GLU A 41 -9.11 -31.74 -7.14
CA GLU A 41 -8.17 -31.08 -6.23
C GLU A 41 -8.57 -29.65 -5.91
N ASP A 42 -9.16 -28.92 -6.88
CA ASP A 42 -9.65 -27.56 -6.63
C ASP A 42 -10.75 -27.55 -5.57
N ALA A 43 -11.64 -28.57 -5.58
CA ALA A 43 -12.67 -28.70 -4.55
C ALA A 43 -12.08 -28.96 -3.16
N ARG A 44 -11.09 -29.85 -3.06
CA ARG A 44 -10.39 -30.13 -1.79
C ARG A 44 -9.64 -28.91 -1.26
N LYS A 45 -8.92 -28.22 -2.15
CA LYS A 45 -8.19 -27.00 -1.81
C LYS A 45 -9.13 -25.89 -1.35
N ALA A 46 -10.18 -25.60 -2.13
CA ALA A 46 -11.17 -24.58 -1.80
C ALA A 46 -11.94 -24.89 -0.50
N ALA A 47 -12.36 -26.16 -0.29
CA ALA A 47 -13.03 -26.56 0.93
C ALA A 47 -12.19 -26.26 2.18
N ARG A 48 -10.89 -26.53 2.13
CA ARG A 48 -9.95 -26.25 3.22
C ARG A 48 -9.73 -24.74 3.44
N LEU A 49 -9.55 -23.96 2.35
CA LEU A 49 -9.21 -22.53 2.43
C LEU A 49 -10.41 -21.66 2.81
N LEU A 50 -11.61 -22.06 2.35
CA LEU A 50 -12.84 -21.29 2.52
C LEU A 50 -13.70 -21.80 3.66
N ASP A 51 -13.37 -22.96 4.25
CA ASP A 51 -14.19 -23.65 5.25
C ASP A 51 -15.61 -23.95 4.72
N ILE A 52 -15.68 -24.50 3.50
CA ILE A 52 -16.93 -24.92 2.86
C ILE A 52 -17.01 -26.42 2.75
N THR A 53 -18.24 -26.94 2.69
CA THR A 53 -18.49 -28.38 2.66
C THR A 53 -17.94 -29.02 1.39
N LEU A 54 -17.08 -30.04 1.55
CA LEU A 54 -16.69 -30.94 0.46
C LEU A 54 -17.75 -32.03 0.29
N THR A 55 -18.32 -32.12 -0.90
CA THR A 55 -19.36 -33.10 -1.28
C THR A 55 -18.87 -33.99 -2.41
N GLN A 56 -19.71 -34.86 -2.89
CA GLN A 56 -19.47 -35.73 -4.07
C GLN A 56 -20.61 -35.60 -5.07
N ARG A 57 -20.26 -35.51 -6.36
CA ARG A 57 -21.24 -35.41 -7.45
C ARG A 57 -21.05 -36.52 -8.46
N GLY A 58 -21.82 -37.59 -8.34
CA GLY A 58 -21.82 -38.72 -9.30
C GLY A 58 -20.42 -39.34 -9.47
N GLN A 59 -20.22 -39.96 -10.61
CA GLN A 59 -18.95 -40.63 -10.99
C GLN A 59 -18.53 -40.23 -12.40
N SER A 60 -17.22 -40.11 -12.62
CA SER A 60 -16.61 -39.90 -13.93
C SER A 60 -15.35 -40.76 -14.03
N ALA A 61 -15.16 -41.45 -15.16
CA ALA A 61 -14.08 -42.44 -15.31
C ALA A 61 -14.03 -43.46 -14.14
N GLY A 62 -15.22 -43.88 -13.65
CA GLY A 62 -15.34 -44.90 -12.58
C GLY A 62 -15.00 -44.45 -11.17
N GLN A 63 -14.68 -43.16 -10.97
CA GLN A 63 -14.33 -42.56 -9.65
C GLN A 63 -15.36 -41.54 -9.22
N PRO A 64 -15.66 -41.42 -7.90
CA PRO A 64 -16.46 -40.32 -7.35
C PRO A 64 -15.82 -38.98 -7.66
N ILE A 65 -16.62 -37.97 -7.98
CA ILE A 65 -16.15 -36.61 -8.25
C ILE A 65 -16.24 -35.76 -6.97
N PRO A 66 -15.13 -35.45 -6.28
CA PRO A 66 -15.13 -34.47 -5.19
C PRO A 66 -15.59 -33.12 -5.71
N MET A 67 -16.50 -32.48 -5.00
CA MET A 67 -17.10 -31.19 -5.39
C MET A 67 -17.22 -30.27 -4.18
N ALA A 68 -16.96 -29.00 -4.40
CA ALA A 68 -17.33 -27.91 -3.50
C ALA A 68 -17.99 -26.80 -4.34
N GLY A 69 -18.89 -26.05 -3.75
CA GLY A 69 -19.59 -25.01 -4.50
C GLY A 69 -19.81 -23.76 -3.67
N VAL A 70 -19.77 -22.60 -4.34
CA VAL A 70 -20.10 -21.31 -3.77
C VAL A 70 -21.28 -20.70 -4.52
N PRO A 71 -22.25 -20.10 -3.81
CA PRO A 71 -23.39 -19.45 -4.47
C PRO A 71 -22.90 -18.29 -5.36
N TYR A 72 -23.46 -18.19 -6.55
CA TYR A 72 -23.10 -17.12 -7.51
C TYR A 72 -23.23 -15.71 -6.92
N HIS A 73 -24.32 -15.47 -6.19
CA HIS A 73 -24.59 -14.16 -5.60
C HIS A 73 -23.63 -13.77 -4.44
N ALA A 74 -22.92 -14.74 -3.88
CA ALA A 74 -21.98 -14.55 -2.79
C ALA A 74 -20.51 -14.72 -3.21
N VAL A 75 -20.23 -14.95 -4.50
CA VAL A 75 -18.91 -15.28 -5.04
C VAL A 75 -17.82 -14.28 -4.64
N GLU A 76 -18.14 -13.00 -4.59
CA GLU A 76 -17.18 -11.93 -4.25
C GLU A 76 -16.55 -12.10 -2.87
N ASN A 77 -17.34 -12.50 -1.88
CA ASN A 77 -16.83 -12.74 -0.53
C ASN A 77 -15.84 -13.90 -0.48
N TYR A 78 -16.10 -14.95 -1.29
CA TYR A 78 -15.19 -16.09 -1.39
C TYR A 78 -13.93 -15.75 -2.19
N LEU A 79 -14.05 -14.98 -3.27
CA LEU A 79 -12.92 -14.47 -4.03
C LEU A 79 -12.04 -13.58 -3.15
N ALA A 80 -12.63 -12.67 -2.36
CA ALA A 80 -11.88 -11.82 -1.43
C ALA A 80 -11.02 -12.63 -0.46
N ARG A 81 -11.57 -13.72 0.09
CA ARG A 81 -10.83 -14.60 0.98
C ARG A 81 -9.68 -15.33 0.27
N LEU A 82 -9.91 -15.87 -0.92
CA LEU A 82 -8.89 -16.57 -1.71
C LEU A 82 -7.75 -15.62 -2.15
N VAL A 83 -8.10 -14.45 -2.66
CA VAL A 83 -7.13 -13.44 -3.08
C VAL A 83 -6.24 -12.99 -1.92
N ARG A 84 -6.82 -12.75 -0.74
CA ARG A 84 -6.05 -12.41 0.48
C ARG A 84 -5.09 -13.53 0.92
N LEU A 85 -5.43 -14.78 0.60
CA LEU A 85 -4.54 -15.94 0.82
C LEU A 85 -3.49 -16.12 -0.28
N GLY A 86 -3.42 -15.19 -1.25
CA GLY A 86 -2.49 -15.26 -2.38
C GLY A 86 -2.90 -16.22 -3.51
N GLU A 87 -4.14 -16.73 -3.48
CA GLU A 87 -4.65 -17.65 -4.50
C GLU A 87 -5.19 -16.92 -5.72
N SER A 88 -5.07 -17.54 -6.88
CA SER A 88 -5.67 -17.07 -8.14
C SER A 88 -6.87 -17.93 -8.51
N VAL A 89 -7.90 -17.31 -9.10
CA VAL A 89 -9.16 -17.95 -9.45
C VAL A 89 -9.52 -17.64 -10.90
N ALA A 90 -9.72 -18.67 -11.72
CA ALA A 90 -10.26 -18.54 -13.06
C ALA A 90 -11.79 -18.61 -13.00
N ILE A 91 -12.45 -17.59 -13.49
CA ILE A 91 -13.91 -17.51 -13.58
C ILE A 91 -14.34 -18.07 -14.94
N CYS A 92 -15.07 -19.16 -14.90
CA CYS A 92 -15.57 -19.86 -16.07
C CYS A 92 -17.08 -19.69 -16.19
N GLU A 93 -17.53 -18.92 -17.19
CA GLU A 93 -18.94 -18.58 -17.43
C GLU A 93 -19.55 -19.38 -18.56
N GLN A 94 -20.87 -19.49 -18.53
CA GLN A 94 -21.69 -20.04 -19.62
C GLN A 94 -21.75 -19.03 -20.77
N ILE A 95 -21.46 -19.48 -22.00
CA ILE A 95 -21.52 -18.68 -23.20
C ILE A 95 -22.77 -19.03 -24.00
N GLY A 96 -23.59 -18.01 -24.32
CA GLY A 96 -24.84 -18.15 -25.05
C GLY A 96 -26.05 -18.36 -24.13
N ASP A 97 -27.23 -18.38 -24.74
CA ASP A 97 -28.48 -18.54 -24.02
C ASP A 97 -28.73 -20.03 -23.70
N PRO A 98 -28.85 -20.41 -22.41
CA PRO A 98 -29.16 -21.78 -22.01
C PRO A 98 -30.50 -22.31 -22.57
N ALA A 99 -31.49 -21.43 -22.81
CA ALA A 99 -32.79 -21.80 -23.33
C ALA A 99 -32.76 -22.19 -24.82
N LEU A 100 -31.78 -21.68 -25.58
CA LEU A 100 -31.61 -21.94 -27.01
C LEU A 100 -30.61 -23.07 -27.31
N ALA A 101 -29.86 -23.54 -26.31
CA ALA A 101 -28.80 -24.53 -26.48
C ALA A 101 -29.33 -25.93 -26.70
N LYS A 102 -29.08 -26.54 -27.88
CA LYS A 102 -29.30 -27.96 -28.12
C LYS A 102 -28.13 -28.77 -27.51
N GLY A 103 -28.19 -29.01 -26.18
CA GLY A 103 -27.17 -29.82 -25.49
C GLY A 103 -26.54 -29.09 -24.31
N ILE A 104 -25.27 -29.42 -23.96
CA ILE A 104 -24.55 -28.81 -22.85
C ILE A 104 -24.05 -27.44 -23.30
N VAL A 105 -24.43 -26.38 -22.57
CA VAL A 105 -23.98 -25.01 -22.80
C VAL A 105 -22.46 -24.96 -22.71
N GLU A 106 -21.83 -24.30 -23.68
CA GLU A 106 -20.36 -24.03 -23.68
C GLU A 106 -19.97 -23.14 -22.49
N ARG A 107 -18.82 -23.42 -21.92
CA ARG A 107 -18.23 -22.62 -20.83
C ARG A 107 -16.81 -22.24 -21.17
N LYS A 108 -16.49 -20.97 -20.93
CA LYS A 108 -15.13 -20.42 -21.16
C LYS A 108 -14.65 -19.64 -19.96
N VAL A 109 -13.35 -19.66 -19.74
CA VAL A 109 -12.70 -18.78 -18.77
C VAL A 109 -12.75 -17.36 -19.33
N VAL A 110 -13.54 -16.51 -18.69
CA VAL A 110 -13.74 -15.10 -19.08
C VAL A 110 -12.79 -14.14 -18.39
N ARG A 111 -12.26 -14.53 -17.23
CA ARG A 111 -11.33 -13.73 -16.43
C ARG A 111 -10.56 -14.63 -15.46
N ILE A 112 -9.33 -14.24 -15.15
CA ILE A 112 -8.55 -14.80 -14.05
C ILE A 112 -8.33 -13.70 -13.02
N VAL A 113 -8.83 -13.90 -11.82
CA VAL A 113 -8.66 -12.98 -10.69
C VAL A 113 -7.41 -13.40 -9.92
N THR A 114 -6.42 -12.53 -9.86
CA THR A 114 -5.17 -12.75 -9.12
C THR A 114 -4.96 -11.62 -8.11
N PRO A 115 -4.09 -11.76 -7.10
CA PRO A 115 -3.87 -10.71 -6.11
C PRO A 115 -3.51 -9.34 -6.71
N GLY A 116 -2.73 -9.30 -7.81
CA GLY A 116 -2.31 -8.08 -8.48
C GLY A 116 -3.27 -7.54 -9.54
N THR A 117 -4.26 -8.34 -9.97
CA THR A 117 -5.19 -7.95 -11.06
C THR A 117 -6.62 -7.73 -10.62
N VAL A 118 -6.84 -7.50 -9.33
CA VAL A 118 -8.15 -7.20 -8.75
C VAL A 118 -8.60 -5.80 -9.15
N THR A 119 -9.88 -5.68 -9.55
CA THR A 119 -10.54 -4.41 -9.86
C THR A 119 -11.86 -4.22 -9.13
N ASP A 120 -12.39 -5.29 -8.53
CA ASP A 120 -13.65 -5.25 -7.79
C ASP A 120 -13.48 -4.55 -6.44
N ALA A 121 -14.31 -3.55 -6.16
CA ALA A 121 -14.21 -2.74 -4.93
C ALA A 121 -14.24 -3.58 -3.63
N ALA A 122 -15.05 -4.65 -3.59
CA ALA A 122 -15.15 -5.54 -2.43
C ALA A 122 -13.86 -6.33 -2.12
N LEU A 123 -12.93 -6.42 -3.09
CA LEU A 123 -11.68 -7.16 -2.98
C LEU A 123 -10.48 -6.26 -2.67
N LEU A 124 -10.62 -4.94 -2.81
CA LEU A 124 -9.57 -3.93 -2.68
C LEU A 124 -9.64 -3.24 -1.32
N GLU A 125 -8.48 -2.86 -0.80
CA GLU A 125 -8.39 -1.88 0.28
C GLU A 125 -8.61 -0.47 -0.28
N GLU A 126 -9.54 0.30 0.29
CA GLU A 126 -9.95 1.59 -0.27
C GLU A 126 -8.80 2.60 -0.30
N ARG A 127 -8.01 2.67 0.78
CA ARG A 127 -6.96 3.67 1.01
C ARG A 127 -5.56 3.22 0.59
N ARG A 128 -5.46 2.13 -0.19
CA ARG A 128 -4.18 1.57 -0.64
C ARG A 128 -4.23 1.19 -2.12
N ASP A 129 -3.10 1.43 -2.82
CA ASP A 129 -2.90 0.93 -4.19
C ASP A 129 -2.77 -0.61 -4.18
N ASN A 130 -3.24 -1.26 -5.23
CA ASN A 130 -3.09 -2.70 -5.43
C ASN A 130 -2.15 -2.96 -6.61
N LEU A 131 -0.86 -3.14 -6.32
CA LEU A 131 0.17 -3.16 -7.34
C LEU A 131 0.50 -4.58 -7.83
N LEU A 132 0.49 -4.74 -9.15
CA LEU A 132 1.14 -5.83 -9.85
C LEU A 132 2.50 -5.32 -10.33
N LEU A 133 3.58 -6.03 -9.97
CA LEU A 133 4.97 -5.69 -10.32
C LEU A 133 5.56 -6.76 -11.24
N ALA A 134 6.35 -6.35 -12.22
CA ALA A 134 7.26 -7.24 -12.95
C ALA A 134 8.71 -6.77 -12.75
N ILE A 135 9.63 -7.72 -12.60
CA ILE A 135 11.05 -7.46 -12.40
C ILE A 135 11.85 -8.19 -13.48
N ALA A 136 12.62 -7.45 -14.26
CA ALA A 136 13.59 -7.99 -15.22
C ALA A 136 15.01 -7.84 -14.66
N ALA A 137 15.81 -8.89 -14.72
CA ALA A 137 17.21 -8.88 -14.30
C ALA A 137 18.11 -8.44 -15.46
N GLY A 138 19.05 -7.56 -15.17
CA GLY A 138 20.05 -7.07 -16.12
C GLY A 138 21.49 -7.49 -15.75
N PRO A 139 22.44 -7.15 -16.60
CA PRO A 139 23.85 -7.40 -16.32
C PRO A 139 24.34 -6.58 -15.12
N GLY A 140 25.32 -7.12 -14.40
CA GLY A 140 25.96 -6.41 -13.28
C GLY A 140 25.09 -6.22 -12.05
N GLY A 141 23.94 -6.91 -11.95
CA GLY A 141 23.03 -6.78 -10.80
C GLY A 141 22.08 -5.58 -10.86
N SER A 142 21.85 -5.04 -12.06
CA SER A 142 20.81 -4.05 -12.32
C SER A 142 19.46 -4.70 -12.56
N TYR A 143 18.37 -3.96 -12.36
CA TYR A 143 17.00 -4.47 -12.50
C TYR A 143 16.10 -3.44 -13.16
N GLY A 144 15.24 -3.91 -14.07
CA GLY A 144 14.13 -3.14 -14.61
C GLY A 144 12.85 -3.48 -13.86
N LEU A 145 12.10 -2.47 -13.52
CA LEU A 145 10.84 -2.56 -12.79
C LEU A 145 9.72 -1.97 -13.63
N ALA A 146 8.61 -2.66 -13.68
CA ALA A 146 7.36 -2.13 -14.22
C ALA A 146 6.22 -2.53 -13.28
N TRP A 147 5.35 -1.58 -12.92
CA TRP A 147 4.20 -1.88 -12.07
C TRP A 147 2.96 -1.15 -12.52
N VAL A 148 1.84 -1.79 -12.28
CA VAL A 148 0.52 -1.25 -12.60
C VAL A 148 -0.41 -1.38 -11.40
N ASP A 149 -1.19 -0.34 -11.14
CA ASP A 149 -2.45 -0.46 -10.41
C ASP A 149 -3.59 -0.55 -11.42
N LEU A 150 -4.07 -1.76 -11.66
CA LEU A 150 -5.12 -1.99 -12.63
C LEU A 150 -6.44 -1.34 -12.23
N SER A 151 -6.65 -1.11 -10.94
CA SER A 151 -7.87 -0.48 -10.42
C SER A 151 -7.94 1.04 -10.65
N SER A 152 -6.80 1.68 -10.97
CA SER A 152 -6.72 3.12 -11.29
C SER A 152 -6.16 3.39 -12.69
N GLY A 153 -5.57 2.38 -13.34
CA GLY A 153 -4.95 2.53 -14.65
C GLY A 153 -3.56 3.18 -14.63
N ARG A 154 -2.89 3.27 -13.47
CA ARG A 154 -1.53 3.80 -13.36
C ARG A 154 -0.51 2.74 -13.76
N PHE A 155 0.31 3.04 -14.77
CA PHE A 155 1.36 2.16 -15.28
C PHE A 155 2.71 2.90 -15.25
N LEU A 156 3.65 2.42 -14.44
CA LEU A 156 4.90 3.09 -14.12
C LEU A 156 6.10 2.17 -14.29
N LEU A 157 7.24 2.76 -14.66
CA LEU A 157 8.50 2.07 -14.94
C LEU A 157 9.65 2.75 -14.22
N SER A 158 10.67 1.95 -13.86
CA SER A 158 11.94 2.43 -13.34
C SER A 158 13.07 1.42 -13.60
N GLU A 159 14.30 1.87 -13.58
CA GLU A 159 15.48 1.00 -13.51
C GLU A 159 16.29 1.31 -12.27
N VAL A 160 16.78 0.26 -11.63
CA VAL A 160 17.60 0.37 -10.42
C VAL A 160 18.94 -0.36 -10.60
N PRO A 161 20.05 0.25 -10.19
CA PRO A 161 21.39 -0.25 -10.52
C PRO A 161 21.87 -1.39 -9.63
N THR A 162 21.28 -1.58 -8.44
CA THR A 162 21.78 -2.54 -7.43
C THR A 162 20.65 -3.26 -6.69
N ALA A 163 21.00 -4.35 -6.00
CA ALA A 163 20.07 -5.08 -5.17
C ALA A 163 19.57 -4.26 -3.96
N GLU A 164 20.38 -3.34 -3.44
CA GLU A 164 20.00 -2.46 -2.34
C GLU A 164 18.92 -1.47 -2.78
N THR A 165 19.09 -0.87 -3.96
CA THR A 165 18.06 0.02 -4.54
C THR A 165 16.79 -0.75 -4.90
N LEU A 166 16.92 -1.99 -5.38
CA LEU A 166 15.77 -2.88 -5.57
C LEU A 166 15.05 -3.14 -4.24
N ALA A 167 15.79 -3.40 -3.16
CA ALA A 167 15.19 -3.61 -1.83
C ALA A 167 14.42 -2.38 -1.34
N ALA A 168 14.94 -1.17 -1.59
CA ALA A 168 14.27 0.08 -1.27
C ALA A 168 12.96 0.24 -2.04
N GLU A 169 12.96 -0.05 -3.35
CA GLU A 169 11.77 0.02 -4.18
C GLU A 169 10.73 -1.04 -3.82
N LEU A 170 11.13 -2.27 -3.52
CA LEU A 170 10.21 -3.31 -3.05
C LEU A 170 9.55 -2.96 -1.72
N ALA A 171 10.31 -2.37 -0.81
CA ALA A 171 9.78 -1.88 0.48
C ALA A 171 8.79 -0.72 0.28
N ARG A 172 9.00 0.13 -0.73
CA ARG A 172 8.11 1.25 -1.09
C ARG A 172 6.83 0.76 -1.78
N LEU A 173 6.97 -0.08 -2.78
CA LEU A 173 5.86 -0.53 -3.64
C LEU A 173 4.94 -1.53 -2.94
N GLN A 174 5.49 -2.41 -2.12
CA GLN A 174 4.75 -3.47 -1.42
C GLN A 174 3.74 -4.19 -2.34
N PRO A 175 4.20 -4.79 -3.46
CA PRO A 175 3.31 -5.33 -4.48
C PRO A 175 2.46 -6.48 -3.94
N ALA A 176 1.20 -6.55 -4.38
CA ALA A 176 0.30 -7.65 -4.08
C ALA A 176 0.68 -8.92 -4.86
N GLU A 177 1.28 -8.75 -6.03
CA GLU A 177 1.75 -9.84 -6.89
C GLU A 177 3.00 -9.40 -7.67
N THR A 178 3.95 -10.31 -7.86
CA THR A 178 5.22 -10.01 -8.54
C THR A 178 5.54 -11.06 -9.60
N LEU A 179 5.83 -10.61 -10.82
CA LEU A 179 6.23 -11.44 -11.95
C LEU A 179 7.76 -11.43 -12.12
N VAL A 180 8.34 -12.61 -12.26
CA VAL A 180 9.80 -12.77 -12.44
C VAL A 180 10.12 -13.85 -13.47
N ASP A 181 11.26 -13.73 -14.11
CA ASP A 181 11.80 -14.73 -15.02
C ASP A 181 12.17 -16.01 -14.25
N GLU A 182 11.64 -17.17 -14.68
CA GLU A 182 11.88 -18.48 -14.07
C GLU A 182 13.30 -18.99 -14.26
N SER A 183 14.02 -18.51 -15.27
CA SER A 183 15.39 -18.93 -15.58
C SER A 183 16.44 -18.23 -14.70
N VAL A 184 16.07 -17.15 -14.01
CA VAL A 184 16.97 -16.35 -13.19
C VAL A 184 17.02 -16.85 -11.75
N ALA A 185 18.21 -16.94 -11.20
CA ALA A 185 18.41 -17.18 -9.77
C ALA A 185 18.22 -15.89 -8.98
N TRP A 186 17.02 -15.66 -8.46
CA TRP A 186 16.65 -14.45 -7.75
C TRP A 186 17.22 -14.38 -6.34
N PRO A 187 17.66 -13.20 -5.88
CA PRO A 187 18.02 -12.97 -4.48
C PRO A 187 16.88 -13.33 -3.53
N LYS A 188 17.22 -13.71 -2.28
CA LYS A 188 16.22 -14.06 -1.25
C LYS A 188 15.16 -12.99 -1.05
N LEU A 189 15.51 -11.72 -1.18
CA LEU A 189 14.59 -10.58 -1.06
C LEU A 189 13.46 -10.61 -2.11
N VAL A 190 13.71 -11.13 -3.32
CA VAL A 190 12.71 -11.27 -4.38
C VAL A 190 11.96 -12.60 -4.23
N SER A 191 12.70 -13.70 -4.02
CA SER A 191 12.11 -15.05 -3.91
C SER A 191 11.20 -15.24 -2.68
N ALA A 192 11.29 -14.37 -1.68
CA ALA A 192 10.44 -14.35 -0.49
C ALA A 192 9.21 -13.43 -0.61
N LEU A 193 9.02 -12.73 -1.73
CA LEU A 193 7.85 -11.85 -1.92
C LEU A 193 6.55 -12.64 -1.92
N PRO A 194 5.50 -12.12 -1.27
CA PRO A 194 4.17 -12.69 -1.39
C PRO A 194 3.66 -12.58 -2.82
N GLY A 195 2.86 -13.53 -3.28
CA GLY A 195 2.28 -13.49 -4.63
C GLY A 195 3.30 -13.59 -5.77
N LEU A 196 4.50 -14.16 -5.52
CA LEU A 196 5.52 -14.34 -6.56
C LEU A 196 5.05 -15.32 -7.64
N ARG A 197 5.13 -14.90 -8.91
CA ARG A 197 4.82 -15.71 -10.10
C ARG A 197 6.03 -15.79 -11.02
N LYS A 198 6.39 -16.98 -11.38
CA LYS A 198 7.45 -17.24 -12.36
C LYS A 198 6.85 -17.25 -13.76
N ARG A 199 7.52 -16.57 -14.68
CA ARG A 199 7.14 -16.50 -16.08
C ARG A 199 8.29 -16.99 -16.97
N PRO A 200 8.01 -17.63 -18.08
CA PRO A 200 9.00 -18.01 -19.05
C PRO A 200 9.85 -16.83 -19.55
N PRO A 201 11.15 -17.04 -19.86
CA PRO A 201 12.10 -15.96 -20.18
C PRO A 201 11.73 -15.13 -21.41
N TRP A 202 10.99 -15.71 -22.39
CA TRP A 202 10.58 -14.97 -23.58
C TRP A 202 9.58 -13.83 -23.30
N HIS A 203 8.93 -13.83 -22.14
CA HIS A 203 8.09 -12.70 -21.70
C HIS A 203 8.90 -11.47 -21.29
N PHE A 204 10.20 -11.64 -21.06
CA PHE A 204 11.14 -10.57 -20.69
C PHE A 204 12.08 -10.16 -21.85
N ASP A 205 11.72 -10.49 -23.08
CA ASP A 205 12.47 -10.05 -24.25
C ASP A 205 12.14 -8.58 -24.55
N ALA A 206 13.16 -7.70 -24.49
CA ALA A 206 12.97 -6.24 -24.61
C ALA A 206 12.48 -5.82 -26.00
N ASP A 207 12.90 -6.51 -27.09
CA ASP A 207 12.48 -6.17 -28.43
C ASP A 207 11.04 -6.62 -28.70
N ALA A 208 10.65 -7.79 -28.20
CA ALA A 208 9.27 -8.25 -28.24
C ALA A 208 8.37 -7.33 -27.41
N ALA A 209 8.80 -6.97 -26.19
CA ALA A 209 8.10 -6.04 -25.30
C ALA A 209 7.88 -4.69 -25.97
N ARG A 210 8.90 -4.12 -26.62
CA ARG A 210 8.78 -2.84 -27.34
C ARG A 210 7.73 -2.90 -28.45
N ARG A 211 7.72 -3.97 -29.25
CA ARG A 211 6.70 -4.14 -30.30
C ARG A 211 5.29 -4.24 -29.72
N GLU A 212 5.15 -4.98 -28.62
CA GLU A 212 3.86 -5.21 -27.98
C GLU A 212 3.33 -3.94 -27.33
N LEU A 213 4.16 -3.18 -26.62
CA LEU A 213 3.80 -1.89 -26.02
C LEU A 213 3.41 -0.86 -27.09
N ASN A 214 4.17 -0.79 -28.22
CA ASN A 214 3.82 0.08 -29.34
C ASN A 214 2.47 -0.31 -29.97
N ARG A 215 2.21 -1.62 -30.13
CA ARG A 215 0.92 -2.13 -30.61
C ARG A 215 -0.22 -1.75 -29.67
N PHE A 216 -0.01 -1.95 -28.37
CA PHE A 216 -1.03 -1.70 -27.34
C PHE A 216 -1.40 -0.22 -27.26
N PHE A 217 -0.41 0.67 -27.21
CA PHE A 217 -0.63 2.13 -27.12
C PHE A 217 -0.89 2.79 -28.48
N GLY A 218 -0.80 2.07 -29.59
CA GLY A 218 -0.99 2.61 -30.94
C GLY A 218 0.10 3.62 -31.36
N THR A 219 1.33 3.47 -30.84
CA THR A 219 2.45 4.38 -31.08
C THR A 219 3.48 3.76 -32.01
N ARG A 220 4.30 4.61 -32.68
CA ARG A 220 5.41 4.16 -33.52
C ARG A 220 6.63 3.76 -32.70
N ASP A 221 6.86 4.48 -31.61
CA ASP A 221 7.94 4.30 -30.67
C ASP A 221 7.47 4.68 -29.26
N LEU A 222 8.34 4.46 -28.30
CA LEU A 222 8.05 4.74 -26.87
C LEU A 222 8.67 6.05 -26.37
N CYS A 223 9.23 6.88 -27.29
CA CYS A 223 9.91 8.15 -26.94
C CYS A 223 9.00 9.10 -26.17
N GLY A 224 7.72 9.18 -26.57
CA GLY A 224 6.72 10.04 -25.91
C GLY A 224 6.49 9.70 -24.43
N PHE A 225 6.80 8.48 -24.00
CA PHE A 225 6.71 8.05 -22.62
C PHE A 225 8.03 8.22 -21.84
N GLY A 226 9.14 8.60 -22.52
CA GLY A 226 10.45 8.79 -21.91
C GLY A 226 11.18 7.49 -21.54
N VAL A 227 10.74 6.33 -22.04
CA VAL A 227 11.23 5.00 -21.63
C VAL A 227 12.30 4.40 -22.54
N ASP A 228 12.62 5.01 -23.68
CA ASP A 228 13.50 4.42 -24.70
C ASP A 228 14.87 3.96 -24.21
N LYS A 229 15.40 4.64 -23.19
CA LYS A 229 16.71 4.36 -22.60
C LYS A 229 16.66 3.34 -21.46
N LEU A 230 15.50 2.73 -21.21
CA LEU A 230 15.26 1.82 -20.11
C LEU A 230 14.88 0.40 -20.61
N PRO A 231 15.83 -0.34 -21.25
CA PRO A 231 15.53 -1.62 -21.88
C PRO A 231 15.04 -2.69 -20.90
N LEU A 232 15.55 -2.70 -19.66
CA LEU A 232 15.13 -3.65 -18.64
C LEU A 232 13.73 -3.34 -18.15
N ALA A 233 13.40 -2.07 -17.95
CA ALA A 233 12.06 -1.65 -17.56
C ALA A 233 11.04 -1.92 -18.67
N ILE A 234 11.42 -1.77 -19.95
CA ILE A 234 10.60 -2.15 -21.11
C ILE A 234 10.35 -3.66 -21.10
N ALA A 235 11.37 -4.49 -20.87
CA ALA A 235 11.21 -5.94 -20.77
C ALA A 235 10.23 -6.34 -19.66
N ALA A 236 10.36 -5.73 -18.48
CA ALA A 236 9.42 -5.91 -17.38
C ALA A 236 7.99 -5.46 -17.75
N ALA A 237 7.85 -4.31 -18.42
CA ALA A 237 6.56 -3.77 -18.87
C ALA A 237 5.85 -4.68 -19.87
N GLY A 238 6.59 -5.29 -20.80
CA GLY A 238 6.05 -6.26 -21.76
C GLY A 238 5.52 -7.52 -21.05
N CYS A 239 6.29 -8.07 -20.11
CA CYS A 239 5.83 -9.20 -19.32
C CYS A 239 4.55 -8.86 -18.53
N LEU A 240 4.53 -7.68 -17.90
CA LEU A 240 3.40 -7.22 -17.10
C LEU A 240 2.16 -7.03 -17.96
N LEU A 241 2.26 -6.34 -19.10
CA LEU A 241 1.13 -6.12 -20.02
C LEU A 241 0.57 -7.44 -20.55
N GLY A 242 1.43 -8.35 -21.02
CA GLY A 242 1.00 -9.68 -21.48
C GLY A 242 0.27 -10.47 -20.40
N TYR A 243 0.72 -10.38 -19.15
CA TYR A 243 0.04 -11.03 -18.03
C TYR A 243 -1.32 -10.41 -17.73
N VAL A 244 -1.45 -9.08 -17.79
CA VAL A 244 -2.73 -8.39 -17.62
C VAL A 244 -3.71 -8.76 -18.74
N GLU A 245 -3.27 -8.79 -20.02
CA GLU A 245 -4.12 -9.22 -21.14
C GLU A 245 -4.56 -10.69 -20.99
N GLU A 246 -3.66 -11.59 -20.59
CA GLU A 246 -3.97 -13.00 -20.34
C GLU A 246 -5.00 -13.21 -19.22
N THR A 247 -4.96 -12.37 -18.18
CA THR A 247 -5.82 -12.50 -17.00
C THR A 247 -7.15 -11.81 -17.15
N GLN A 248 -7.18 -10.60 -17.73
CA GLN A 248 -8.41 -9.82 -17.89
C GLN A 248 -9.23 -10.27 -19.09
N LYS A 249 -8.59 -10.72 -20.18
CA LYS A 249 -9.23 -11.20 -21.42
C LYS A 249 -10.22 -10.18 -22.02
N SER A 250 -10.01 -8.89 -21.73
CA SER A 250 -10.82 -7.77 -22.20
C SER A 250 -9.93 -6.61 -22.62
N ALA A 251 -10.48 -5.67 -23.39
CA ALA A 251 -9.79 -4.42 -23.68
C ALA A 251 -9.50 -3.64 -22.39
N LEU A 252 -8.39 -2.90 -22.37
CA LEU A 252 -7.88 -2.16 -21.23
C LEU A 252 -7.75 -0.66 -21.53
N PRO A 253 -8.83 0.03 -21.95
CA PRO A 253 -8.74 1.41 -22.42
C PRO A 253 -8.30 2.40 -21.32
N HIS A 254 -8.43 2.05 -20.05
CA HIS A 254 -7.94 2.86 -18.94
C HIS A 254 -6.41 2.85 -18.78
N LEU A 255 -5.71 1.88 -19.38
CA LEU A 255 -4.26 1.90 -19.51
C LEU A 255 -3.87 2.69 -20.76
N SER A 256 -3.95 4.02 -20.68
CA SER A 256 -3.75 4.92 -21.81
C SER A 256 -2.30 5.35 -22.03
N GLY A 257 -1.41 5.06 -21.10
CA GLY A 257 0.00 5.41 -21.16
C GLY A 257 0.81 4.81 -20.03
N MET A 258 2.10 5.08 -20.07
CA MET A 258 3.06 4.72 -19.02
C MET A 258 3.98 5.90 -18.74
N ALA A 259 4.56 5.96 -17.54
CA ALA A 259 5.48 7.01 -17.14
C ALA A 259 6.70 6.44 -16.41
N VAL A 260 7.81 7.16 -16.49
CA VAL A 260 9.04 6.83 -15.76
C VAL A 260 9.00 7.47 -14.37
N GLU A 261 9.28 6.69 -13.34
CA GLU A 261 9.62 7.21 -12.03
C GLU A 261 11.14 7.31 -11.89
N SER A 262 11.66 8.52 -11.94
CA SER A 262 13.10 8.76 -11.77
C SER A 262 13.48 8.86 -10.30
N ALA A 263 14.53 8.12 -9.90
CA ALA A 263 15.10 8.24 -8.55
C ALA A 263 15.74 9.60 -8.29
N SER A 264 16.14 10.35 -9.34
CA SER A 264 16.76 11.68 -9.20
C SER A 264 15.77 12.78 -8.80
N GLU A 265 14.46 12.57 -8.98
CA GLU A 265 13.42 13.53 -8.65
C GLU A 265 13.03 13.51 -7.18
N THR A 266 13.42 12.48 -6.45
CA THR A 266 12.99 12.25 -5.07
C THR A 266 14.15 12.09 -4.11
N ILE A 267 13.90 12.32 -2.82
CA ILE A 267 14.82 11.95 -1.76
C ILE A 267 14.80 10.42 -1.64
N ALA A 268 15.97 9.81 -1.73
CA ALA A 268 16.11 8.37 -1.59
C ALA A 268 15.94 7.95 -0.12
N LEU A 269 15.06 6.97 0.10
CA LEU A 269 14.81 6.34 1.40
C LEU A 269 15.01 4.84 1.25
N ASP A 270 15.94 4.26 1.98
CA ASP A 270 16.09 2.80 1.99
C ASP A 270 15.03 2.11 2.84
N ALA A 271 14.98 0.78 2.77
CA ALA A 271 14.00 -0.03 3.50
C ALA A 271 14.12 0.12 5.03
N ALA A 272 15.34 0.27 5.54
CA ALA A 272 15.59 0.47 6.96
C ALA A 272 15.07 1.83 7.41
N THR A 273 15.34 2.89 6.65
CA THR A 273 14.87 4.25 6.94
C THR A 273 13.36 4.35 6.97
N ARG A 274 12.64 3.76 5.99
CA ARG A 274 11.18 3.72 5.98
C ARG A 274 10.62 3.08 7.24
N ARG A 275 11.17 1.93 7.63
CA ARG A 275 10.78 1.20 8.84
C ARG A 275 11.12 1.97 10.13
N ASN A 276 12.33 2.52 10.22
CA ASN A 276 12.82 3.21 11.41
C ASN A 276 12.11 4.55 11.65
N LEU A 277 11.67 5.22 10.59
CA LEU A 277 10.86 6.45 10.67
C LEU A 277 9.36 6.18 10.83
N GLU A 278 8.94 4.90 10.77
CA GLU A 278 7.54 4.49 10.93
C GLU A 278 6.59 5.31 10.02
N LEU A 279 6.92 5.38 8.72
CA LEU A 279 6.21 6.25 7.79
C LEU A 279 4.74 5.85 7.61
N ASP A 280 4.48 4.58 7.28
CA ASP A 280 3.14 4.04 7.00
C ASP A 280 2.89 2.66 7.59
N THR A 281 3.89 2.07 8.23
CA THR A 281 3.80 0.78 8.92
C THR A 281 4.52 0.85 10.27
N HIS A 282 3.86 0.34 11.32
CA HIS A 282 4.44 0.21 12.66
C HIS A 282 4.65 -1.27 12.99
N PRO A 283 5.71 -1.65 13.73
CA PRO A 283 5.99 -3.04 14.08
C PRO A 283 4.84 -3.78 14.79
N THR A 284 3.98 -3.05 15.51
CA THR A 284 2.77 -3.60 16.15
C THR A 284 1.57 -3.73 15.22
N GLY A 285 1.69 -3.31 13.96
CA GLY A 285 0.60 -3.26 12.99
C GLY A 285 -0.43 -2.13 13.20
N ARG A 286 -0.21 -1.22 14.14
CA ARG A 286 -1.08 -0.07 14.40
C ARG A 286 -0.73 1.08 13.47
N THR A 287 -1.67 1.53 12.67
CA THR A 287 -1.47 2.64 11.72
C THR A 287 -1.47 4.01 12.41
N GLU A 288 -2.22 4.18 13.50
CA GLU A 288 -2.29 5.43 14.28
C GLU A 288 -0.95 5.85 14.89
N HIS A 289 0.00 4.93 15.02
CA HIS A 289 1.36 5.20 15.51
C HIS A 289 2.37 5.46 14.38
N THR A 290 1.91 5.76 13.17
CA THR A 290 2.75 6.08 12.02
C THR A 290 2.59 7.54 11.62
N LEU A 291 3.52 8.06 10.82
CA LEU A 291 3.39 9.40 10.26
C LEU A 291 2.14 9.51 9.37
N LEU A 292 1.85 8.47 8.56
CA LEU A 292 0.63 8.42 7.77
C LEU A 292 -0.62 8.49 8.65
N GLY A 293 -0.64 7.81 9.80
CA GLY A 293 -1.76 7.84 10.74
C GLY A 293 -1.98 9.21 11.40
N VAL A 294 -0.95 10.08 11.43
CA VAL A 294 -1.10 11.48 11.83
C VAL A 294 -1.69 12.34 10.71
N LEU A 295 -1.26 12.09 9.46
CA LEU A 295 -1.59 12.91 8.31
C LEU A 295 -2.92 12.56 7.65
N ASP A 296 -3.29 11.26 7.59
CA ASP A 296 -4.38 10.79 6.75
C ASP A 296 -5.77 11.07 7.34
N GLU A 297 -6.19 12.30 7.13
CA GLU A 297 -7.56 12.77 7.32
C GLU A 297 -8.24 13.07 5.98
N THR A 298 -7.74 12.49 4.89
CA THR A 298 -8.35 12.64 3.57
C THR A 298 -9.81 12.19 3.57
N VAL A 299 -10.64 12.89 2.81
CA VAL A 299 -12.08 12.62 2.77
C VAL A 299 -12.49 11.75 1.57
N THR A 300 -11.56 11.55 0.61
CA THR A 300 -11.76 10.64 -0.53
C THR A 300 -10.76 9.48 -0.49
N PRO A 301 -11.15 8.27 -0.94
CA PRO A 301 -10.22 7.14 -1.02
C PRO A 301 -9.03 7.40 -1.98
N MET A 302 -9.26 8.11 -3.07
CA MET A 302 -8.20 8.46 -4.04
C MET A 302 -7.21 9.47 -3.46
N GLY A 303 -7.66 10.42 -2.63
CA GLY A 303 -6.80 11.32 -1.87
C GLY A 303 -5.92 10.56 -0.87
N ALA A 304 -6.47 9.58 -0.15
CA ALA A 304 -5.71 8.74 0.78
C ALA A 304 -4.58 7.97 0.09
N ARG A 305 -4.87 7.37 -1.08
CA ARG A 305 -3.85 6.70 -1.89
C ARG A 305 -2.77 7.68 -2.37
N LEU A 306 -3.15 8.87 -2.79
CA LEU A 306 -2.21 9.88 -3.24
C LEU A 306 -1.32 10.39 -2.09
N LEU A 307 -1.89 10.65 -0.91
CA LEU A 307 -1.12 11.05 0.28
C LEU A 307 -0.07 10.00 0.66
N ARG A 308 -0.44 8.72 0.65
CA ARG A 308 0.50 7.62 0.86
C ARG A 308 1.62 7.61 -0.19
N ARG A 309 1.30 7.86 -1.45
CA ARG A 309 2.29 7.99 -2.53
C ARG A 309 3.24 9.15 -2.30
N TRP A 310 2.73 10.33 -1.91
CA TRP A 310 3.55 11.50 -1.62
C TRP A 310 4.49 11.24 -0.44
N LEU A 311 3.98 10.64 0.64
CA LEU A 311 4.79 10.30 1.81
C LEU A 311 5.94 9.35 1.45
N ASN A 312 5.71 8.42 0.55
CA ASN A 312 6.68 7.43 0.12
C ASN A 312 7.60 7.92 -1.01
N ARG A 313 7.36 9.11 -1.56
CA ARG A 313 8.17 9.75 -2.61
C ARG A 313 8.36 11.25 -2.34
N PRO A 314 9.10 11.64 -1.30
CA PRO A 314 9.39 13.04 -1.03
C PRO A 314 10.20 13.64 -2.19
N LEU A 315 9.77 14.81 -2.67
CA LEU A 315 10.29 15.44 -3.88
C LEU A 315 11.56 16.26 -3.60
N ARG A 316 12.41 16.38 -4.62
CA ARG A 316 13.56 17.30 -4.61
C ARG A 316 13.27 18.63 -5.30
N SER A 317 12.23 18.70 -6.16
CA SER A 317 11.85 19.92 -6.86
C SER A 317 11.27 20.96 -5.92
N ARG A 318 12.04 21.98 -5.62
CA ARG A 318 11.61 23.11 -4.75
C ARG A 318 10.47 23.91 -5.35
N GLU A 319 10.40 24.00 -6.67
CA GLU A 319 9.32 24.72 -7.37
C GLU A 319 7.97 24.04 -7.08
N LEU A 320 7.88 22.72 -7.28
CA LEU A 320 6.67 21.93 -7.00
C LEU A 320 6.31 22.02 -5.50
N LEU A 321 7.29 21.91 -4.62
CA LEU A 321 7.07 21.98 -3.17
C LEU A 321 6.58 23.37 -2.73
N ARG A 322 7.19 24.46 -3.23
CA ARG A 322 6.72 25.85 -2.96
C ARG A 322 5.31 26.05 -3.49
N GLY A 323 4.97 25.46 -4.64
CA GLY A 323 3.60 25.47 -5.17
C GLY A 323 2.61 24.84 -4.19
N ARG A 324 2.95 23.67 -3.60
CA ARG A 324 2.12 23.01 -2.57
C ARG A 324 2.02 23.85 -1.30
N HIS A 325 3.12 24.40 -0.80
CA HIS A 325 3.11 25.27 0.39
C HIS A 325 2.24 26.52 0.18
N GLY A 326 2.32 27.13 -1.02
CA GLY A 326 1.46 28.27 -1.38
C GLY A 326 -0.02 27.90 -1.45
N ALA A 327 -0.36 26.72 -1.96
CA ALA A 327 -1.73 26.20 -1.97
C ALA A 327 -2.26 25.96 -0.55
N ILE A 328 -1.44 25.36 0.33
CA ILE A 328 -1.77 25.15 1.73
C ILE A 328 -2.00 26.50 2.44
N ALA A 329 -1.13 27.49 2.22
CA ALA A 329 -1.30 28.84 2.78
C ALA A 329 -2.66 29.45 2.39
N ALA A 330 -3.01 29.39 1.10
CA ALA A 330 -4.27 29.93 0.59
C ALA A 330 -5.50 29.20 1.18
N LEU A 331 -5.38 27.90 1.46
CA LEU A 331 -6.45 27.09 2.05
C LEU A 331 -6.61 27.30 3.56
N ILE A 332 -5.51 27.58 4.28
CA ILE A 332 -5.54 27.91 5.72
C ILE A 332 -6.21 29.27 5.95
N ASP A 333 -5.99 30.23 5.04
CA ASP A 333 -6.59 31.54 5.17
C ASP A 333 -8.11 31.46 5.30
N ASN A 334 -8.65 32.03 6.37
CA ASN A 334 -10.07 31.94 6.71
C ASN A 334 -10.62 30.50 6.76
N ARG A 335 -9.77 29.50 6.95
CA ARG A 335 -10.12 28.06 7.00
C ARG A 335 -10.89 27.57 5.76
N ARG A 336 -10.51 28.06 4.57
CA ARG A 336 -11.16 27.70 3.31
C ARG A 336 -11.17 26.19 3.05
N TYR A 337 -10.21 25.46 3.58
CA TYR A 337 -10.15 24.00 3.51
C TYR A 337 -11.42 23.32 4.07
N GLN A 338 -12.16 23.91 5.01
CA GLN A 338 -13.35 23.29 5.62
C GLN A 338 -14.46 23.11 4.61
N GLY A 339 -14.88 24.19 3.94
CA GLY A 339 -15.92 24.11 2.90
C GLY A 339 -15.54 23.20 1.75
N LEU A 340 -14.25 23.26 1.35
CA LEU A 340 -13.73 22.39 0.30
C LEU A 340 -13.83 20.90 0.68
N ARG A 341 -13.43 20.55 1.91
CA ARG A 341 -13.53 19.18 2.43
C ARG A 341 -14.97 18.69 2.56
N ASP A 342 -15.90 19.59 2.86
CA ASP A 342 -17.33 19.22 2.95
C ASP A 342 -17.86 18.83 1.57
N THR A 343 -17.52 19.58 0.51
CA THR A 343 -17.87 19.23 -0.87
C THR A 343 -17.18 17.94 -1.32
N LEU A 344 -15.88 17.76 -1.02
CA LEU A 344 -15.12 16.58 -1.38
C LEU A 344 -15.66 15.28 -0.73
N ARG A 345 -16.26 15.33 0.47
CA ARG A 345 -16.89 14.16 1.12
C ARG A 345 -18.02 13.55 0.30
N GLY A 346 -18.66 14.37 -0.54
CA GLY A 346 -19.70 13.91 -1.46
C GLY A 346 -19.15 13.17 -2.68
N ILE A 347 -17.85 13.20 -2.92
CA ILE A 347 -17.21 12.63 -4.10
C ILE A 347 -16.66 11.25 -3.77
N GLY A 348 -17.12 10.24 -4.50
CA GLY A 348 -16.66 8.87 -4.37
C GLY A 348 -15.31 8.59 -5.04
N ASP A 349 -14.94 7.32 -5.10
CA ASP A 349 -13.69 6.85 -5.70
C ASP A 349 -13.74 6.85 -7.25
N LEU A 350 -13.64 8.03 -7.84
CA LEU A 350 -13.73 8.21 -9.28
C LEU A 350 -12.62 7.46 -10.05
N GLU A 351 -11.39 7.41 -9.52
CA GLU A 351 -10.30 6.65 -10.16
C GLU A 351 -10.72 5.19 -10.41
N ARG A 352 -11.21 4.52 -9.37
CA ARG A 352 -11.60 3.10 -9.46
C ARG A 352 -12.91 2.90 -10.20
N ILE A 353 -13.84 3.84 -10.13
CA ILE A 353 -15.07 3.79 -10.92
C ILE A 353 -14.74 3.85 -12.41
N LEU A 354 -13.88 4.77 -12.84
CA LEU A 354 -13.48 4.92 -14.24
C LEU A 354 -12.77 3.67 -14.79
N ALA A 355 -11.93 3.02 -13.99
CA ALA A 355 -11.33 1.74 -14.36
C ALA A 355 -12.40 0.65 -14.57
N ARG A 356 -13.41 0.57 -13.69
CA ARG A 356 -14.53 -0.38 -13.85
C ARG A 356 -15.42 -0.05 -15.04
N VAL A 357 -15.63 1.23 -15.35
CA VAL A 357 -16.31 1.66 -16.59
C VAL A 357 -15.55 1.16 -17.81
N ALA A 358 -14.25 1.39 -17.85
CA ALA A 358 -13.37 0.95 -18.94
C ALA A 358 -13.36 -0.57 -19.13
N LEU A 359 -13.38 -1.33 -18.03
CA LEU A 359 -13.45 -2.79 -18.01
C LEU A 359 -14.87 -3.34 -18.17
N ARG A 360 -15.88 -2.49 -18.37
CA ARG A 360 -17.31 -2.84 -18.48
C ARG A 360 -17.83 -3.63 -17.28
N SER A 361 -17.21 -3.47 -16.13
CA SER A 361 -17.56 -4.10 -14.86
C SER A 361 -18.19 -3.16 -13.85
N ALA A 362 -18.39 -1.89 -14.23
CA ALA A 362 -19.06 -0.89 -13.39
C ALA A 362 -20.48 -1.33 -13.03
N ARG A 363 -20.86 -1.06 -11.78
CA ARG A 363 -22.20 -1.33 -11.27
C ARG A 363 -23.08 -0.09 -11.41
N PRO A 364 -24.40 -0.23 -11.39
CA PRO A 364 -25.31 0.91 -11.48
C PRO A 364 -25.00 2.03 -10.47
N ARG A 365 -24.64 1.66 -9.23
CA ARG A 365 -24.26 2.63 -8.19
C ARG A 365 -22.94 3.35 -8.48
N ASP A 366 -22.01 2.73 -9.20
CA ASP A 366 -20.78 3.42 -9.64
C ASP A 366 -21.11 4.60 -10.52
N LEU A 367 -22.10 4.44 -11.44
CA LEU A 367 -22.52 5.51 -12.36
C LEU A 367 -23.26 6.64 -11.63
N SER A 368 -24.09 6.33 -10.62
CA SER A 368 -24.70 7.38 -9.80
C SER A 368 -23.66 8.14 -8.98
N THR A 369 -22.66 7.43 -8.43
CA THR A 369 -21.54 8.08 -7.71
C THR A 369 -20.70 8.94 -8.64
N LEU A 370 -20.42 8.48 -9.87
CA LEU A 370 -19.71 9.26 -10.88
C LEU A 370 -20.50 10.54 -11.22
N ARG A 371 -21.81 10.41 -11.51
CA ARG A 371 -22.70 11.55 -11.78
C ARG A 371 -22.63 12.58 -10.65
N ASP A 372 -22.79 12.15 -9.40
CA ASP A 372 -22.83 13.03 -8.24
C ASP A 372 -21.48 13.73 -8.02
N GLY A 373 -20.37 13.00 -8.23
CA GLY A 373 -19.02 13.55 -8.20
C GLY A 373 -18.75 14.60 -9.29
N LEU A 374 -19.22 14.36 -10.52
CA LEU A 374 -19.10 15.33 -11.62
C LEU A 374 -19.98 16.56 -11.40
N ALA A 375 -21.16 16.39 -10.83
CA ALA A 375 -22.05 17.49 -10.47
C ALA A 375 -21.49 18.42 -9.39
N ALA A 376 -20.55 17.93 -8.55
CA ALA A 376 -19.87 18.73 -7.53
C ALA A 376 -18.69 19.57 -8.10
N ALA A 377 -18.19 19.29 -9.31
CA ALA A 377 -17.02 19.94 -9.88
C ALA A 377 -17.16 21.48 -10.00
N PRO A 378 -18.29 22.06 -10.44
CA PRO A 378 -18.46 23.52 -10.50
C PRO A 378 -18.40 24.18 -9.13
N GLU A 379 -18.90 23.55 -8.07
CA GLU A 379 -18.83 24.04 -6.70
C GLU A 379 -17.39 24.10 -6.20
N LEU A 380 -16.58 23.04 -6.45
CA LEU A 380 -15.14 23.04 -6.17
C LEU A 380 -14.44 24.19 -6.87
N GLY A 381 -14.72 24.39 -8.18
CA GLY A 381 -14.19 25.49 -8.95
C GLY A 381 -14.52 26.85 -8.35
N GLY A 382 -15.80 27.08 -7.98
CA GLY A 382 -16.26 28.33 -7.37
C GLY A 382 -15.58 28.64 -6.03
N GLN A 383 -15.31 27.62 -5.20
CA GLN A 383 -14.63 27.79 -3.92
C GLN A 383 -13.14 28.13 -4.08
N ILE A 384 -12.49 27.64 -5.14
CA ILE A 384 -11.04 27.76 -5.37
C ILE A 384 -10.67 29.01 -6.15
N MET A 385 -11.46 29.40 -7.15
CA MET A 385 -11.13 30.53 -8.06
C MET A 385 -10.96 31.87 -7.35
N ALA A 386 -11.47 32.02 -6.13
CA ALA A 386 -11.27 33.20 -5.29
C ALA A 386 -9.95 33.18 -4.50
N LEU A 387 -9.18 32.10 -4.56
CA LEU A 387 -7.90 31.92 -3.81
C LEU A 387 -6.72 32.31 -4.69
N GLU A 388 -5.71 32.97 -4.09
CA GLU A 388 -4.48 33.36 -4.79
C GLU A 388 -3.47 32.21 -4.79
N SER A 389 -3.68 31.17 -5.63
CA SER A 389 -2.75 30.08 -5.77
C SER A 389 -2.74 29.53 -7.21
N PRO A 390 -1.62 29.66 -7.92
CA PRO A 390 -1.50 29.12 -9.28
C PRO A 390 -1.72 27.60 -9.36
N LEU A 391 -1.26 26.85 -8.35
CA LEU A 391 -1.45 25.40 -8.30
C LEU A 391 -2.93 25.05 -8.16
N LEU A 392 -3.67 25.71 -7.29
CA LEU A 392 -5.10 25.46 -7.11
C LEU A 392 -5.89 25.80 -8.38
N HIS A 393 -5.57 26.89 -9.07
CA HIS A 393 -6.19 27.23 -10.35
C HIS A 393 -5.91 26.17 -11.42
N ALA A 394 -4.65 25.71 -11.54
CA ALA A 394 -4.29 24.62 -12.45
C ALA A 394 -5.02 23.30 -12.14
N LEU A 395 -5.34 23.03 -10.87
CA LEU A 395 -6.18 21.89 -10.49
C LEU A 395 -7.62 22.06 -10.96
N VAL A 396 -8.21 23.26 -10.83
CA VAL A 396 -9.56 23.55 -11.35
C VAL A 396 -9.62 23.37 -12.86
N ASP A 397 -8.60 23.86 -13.59
CA ASP A 397 -8.52 23.67 -15.05
C ASP A 397 -8.46 22.17 -15.43
N ARG A 398 -7.75 21.35 -14.64
CA ARG A 398 -7.67 19.89 -14.82
C ARG A 398 -8.93 19.16 -14.39
N ILE A 399 -9.67 19.65 -13.39
CA ILE A 399 -10.97 19.12 -13.02
C ILE A 399 -11.93 19.33 -14.19
N GLY A 400 -11.89 20.48 -14.84
CA GLY A 400 -12.70 20.81 -16.00
C GLY A 400 -14.18 20.97 -15.70
N ASP A 401 -14.94 21.26 -16.75
CA ASP A 401 -16.41 21.33 -16.70
C ASP A 401 -17.00 20.04 -17.30
N HIS A 402 -17.73 19.30 -16.50
CA HIS A 402 -18.40 18.07 -16.87
C HIS A 402 -19.92 18.13 -16.61
N ALA A 403 -20.51 19.34 -16.55
CA ALA A 403 -21.92 19.53 -16.26
C ALA A 403 -22.82 18.80 -17.27
N ASP A 404 -22.51 18.91 -18.57
CA ASP A 404 -23.28 18.24 -19.64
C ASP A 404 -23.29 16.72 -19.47
N LEU A 405 -22.15 16.15 -19.05
CA LEU A 405 -22.02 14.70 -18.81
C LEU A 405 -22.75 14.27 -17.54
N ALA A 406 -22.70 15.09 -16.49
CA ALA A 406 -23.44 14.86 -15.26
C ALA A 406 -24.97 14.92 -15.51
N ASP A 407 -25.44 15.90 -16.26
CA ASP A 407 -26.84 16.04 -16.66
C ASP A 407 -27.32 14.89 -17.55
N TRP A 408 -26.46 14.47 -18.49
CA TRP A 408 -26.76 13.29 -19.30
C TRP A 408 -26.89 12.02 -18.45
N LEU A 409 -25.96 11.77 -17.51
CA LEU A 409 -26.05 10.65 -16.58
C LEU A 409 -27.29 10.72 -15.68
N ALA A 410 -27.69 11.92 -15.26
CA ALA A 410 -28.90 12.13 -14.46
C ALA A 410 -30.18 11.78 -15.23
N ARG A 411 -30.18 11.99 -16.56
CA ARG A 411 -31.27 11.58 -17.43
C ARG A 411 -31.24 10.09 -17.75
N ALA A 412 -30.04 9.48 -17.81
CA ALA A 412 -29.88 8.07 -18.19
C ALA A 412 -30.11 7.11 -17.03
N ILE A 413 -29.62 7.44 -15.84
CA ILE A 413 -29.58 6.54 -14.68
C ILE A 413 -30.48 7.10 -13.57
N VAL A 414 -31.28 6.25 -12.95
CA VAL A 414 -32.15 6.65 -11.82
C VAL A 414 -31.32 7.21 -10.66
N ALA A 415 -31.94 8.05 -9.82
CA ALA A 415 -31.26 8.69 -8.70
C ALA A 415 -30.62 7.68 -7.73
N GLN A 416 -31.35 6.59 -7.44
CA GLN A 416 -30.90 5.52 -6.54
C GLN A 416 -31.02 4.14 -7.26
N PRO A 417 -30.02 3.78 -8.05
CA PRO A 417 -30.08 2.54 -8.81
C PRO A 417 -29.93 1.30 -7.93
N PRO A 418 -30.46 0.15 -8.36
CA PRO A 418 -30.27 -1.13 -7.69
C PRO A 418 -28.79 -1.50 -7.64
N VAL A 419 -28.44 -2.42 -6.76
CA VAL A 419 -27.05 -2.90 -6.60
C VAL A 419 -26.57 -3.64 -7.85
N LEU A 420 -27.46 -4.42 -8.47
CA LEU A 420 -27.14 -5.28 -9.61
C LEU A 420 -28.01 -4.92 -10.81
N GLN A 421 -27.38 -4.81 -11.97
CA GLN A 421 -28.06 -4.54 -13.23
C GLN A 421 -29.16 -5.55 -13.57
N ARG A 422 -28.97 -6.83 -13.23
CA ARG A 422 -29.95 -7.91 -13.51
C ARG A 422 -31.29 -7.74 -12.77
N ASP A 423 -31.32 -6.90 -11.74
CA ASP A 423 -32.55 -6.67 -10.98
C ASP A 423 -33.52 -5.75 -11.72
N GLY A 424 -33.02 -5.04 -12.76
CA GLY A 424 -33.78 -4.05 -13.54
C GLY A 424 -34.00 -2.76 -12.76
N GLY A 425 -34.55 -1.74 -13.44
CA GLY A 425 -34.82 -0.44 -12.82
C GLY A 425 -33.59 0.47 -12.69
N VAL A 426 -32.62 0.32 -13.58
CA VAL A 426 -31.39 1.12 -13.63
C VAL A 426 -31.56 2.36 -14.48
N ILE A 427 -32.13 2.22 -15.67
CA ILE A 427 -32.36 3.32 -16.61
C ILE A 427 -33.54 4.16 -16.14
N ALA A 428 -33.41 5.49 -16.19
CA ALA A 428 -34.44 6.43 -15.79
C ALA A 428 -35.65 6.40 -16.75
N ASP A 429 -36.82 6.69 -16.21
CA ASP A 429 -38.04 6.81 -17.03
C ASP A 429 -37.92 8.04 -17.96
N GLY A 430 -38.39 7.90 -19.19
CA GLY A 430 -38.28 8.92 -20.23
C GLY A 430 -36.94 8.93 -20.99
N TYR A 431 -36.00 8.07 -20.64
CA TYR A 431 -34.73 7.96 -21.37
C TYR A 431 -34.87 7.20 -22.70
N ASP A 432 -35.67 6.13 -22.70
CA ASP A 432 -35.90 5.31 -23.90
C ASP A 432 -37.37 4.94 -24.02
N ALA A 433 -38.02 5.39 -25.10
CA ALA A 433 -39.45 5.19 -25.32
C ALA A 433 -39.86 3.70 -25.41
N GLU A 434 -39.00 2.83 -25.98
CA GLU A 434 -39.29 1.41 -26.10
C GLU A 434 -39.26 0.75 -24.72
N LEU A 435 -38.27 1.12 -23.89
CA LEU A 435 -38.16 0.61 -22.52
C LEU A 435 -39.37 1.03 -21.68
N ASP A 436 -39.79 2.30 -21.80
CA ASP A 436 -40.94 2.82 -21.07
C ASP A 436 -42.25 2.10 -21.47
N GLU A 437 -42.42 1.77 -22.76
CA GLU A 437 -43.58 1.00 -23.23
C GLU A 437 -43.54 -0.44 -22.65
N LEU A 438 -42.41 -1.11 -22.69
CA LEU A 438 -42.25 -2.46 -22.14
C LEU A 438 -42.47 -2.47 -20.61
N ARG A 439 -42.04 -1.46 -19.89
CA ARG A 439 -42.31 -1.31 -18.44
C ARG A 439 -43.77 -1.06 -18.15
N ARG A 440 -44.44 -0.22 -18.95
CA ARG A 440 -45.90 0.00 -18.82
C ARG A 440 -46.70 -1.28 -19.03
N LEU A 441 -46.34 -2.07 -20.05
CA LEU A 441 -46.99 -3.36 -20.30
C LEU A 441 -46.80 -4.34 -19.11
N SER A 442 -45.65 -4.31 -18.45
CA SER A 442 -45.36 -5.12 -17.26
C SER A 442 -46.11 -4.63 -16.01
N THR A 443 -46.23 -3.32 -15.82
CA THR A 443 -46.87 -2.70 -14.65
C THR A 443 -48.40 -2.76 -14.71
N HIS A 444 -49.01 -2.60 -15.91
CA HIS A 444 -50.43 -2.75 -16.11
C HIS A 444 -50.92 -4.20 -15.92
N ALA A 445 -49.97 -5.14 -15.78
CA ALA A 445 -50.28 -6.52 -15.46
C ALA A 445 -51.02 -6.65 -14.13
N ASP A 446 -50.62 -5.96 -13.11
CA ASP A 446 -51.23 -6.05 -11.77
C ASP A 446 -52.64 -5.45 -11.79
N GLN A 447 -52.86 -4.33 -12.49
CA GLN A 447 -54.17 -3.72 -12.61
C GLN A 447 -55.11 -4.60 -13.44
N TYR A 448 -54.65 -5.16 -14.56
CA TYR A 448 -55.41 -6.11 -15.36
C TYR A 448 -55.82 -7.37 -14.57
N LEU A 449 -54.94 -7.89 -13.71
CA LEU A 449 -55.26 -9.06 -12.88
C LEU A 449 -56.33 -8.74 -11.84
N VAL A 450 -56.35 -7.54 -11.26
CA VAL A 450 -57.42 -7.10 -10.36
C VAL A 450 -58.75 -6.99 -11.12
N GLU A 451 -58.76 -6.35 -12.28
CA GLU A 451 -59.93 -6.23 -13.14
C GLU A 451 -60.42 -7.60 -13.60
N LEU A 452 -59.52 -8.49 -13.98
CA LEU A 452 -59.83 -9.87 -14.34
C LEU A 452 -60.45 -10.63 -13.16
N GLU A 453 -59.90 -10.50 -11.97
CA GLU A 453 -60.42 -11.14 -10.74
C GLU A 453 -61.82 -10.69 -10.43
N GLU A 454 -62.11 -9.38 -10.51
CA GLU A 454 -63.46 -8.82 -10.28
C GLU A 454 -64.45 -9.33 -11.35
N ARG A 455 -64.06 -9.32 -12.62
CA ARG A 455 -64.87 -9.80 -13.72
C ARG A 455 -65.20 -11.29 -13.60
N GLU A 456 -64.17 -12.08 -13.31
CA GLU A 456 -64.35 -13.54 -13.18
C GLU A 456 -65.13 -13.92 -11.89
N LYS A 457 -65.04 -13.13 -10.81
CA LYS A 457 -65.92 -13.27 -9.63
C LYS A 457 -67.38 -13.01 -10.00
N ALA A 458 -67.60 -11.94 -10.76
CA ALA A 458 -68.97 -11.57 -11.20
C ALA A 458 -69.57 -12.62 -12.17
N ALA A 459 -68.76 -13.12 -13.11
CA ALA A 459 -69.17 -14.09 -14.11
C ALA A 459 -69.41 -15.51 -13.54
N SER A 460 -68.57 -15.95 -12.63
CA SER A 460 -68.66 -17.29 -12.03
C SER A 460 -69.56 -17.36 -10.80
N GLY A 461 -69.89 -16.22 -10.17
CA GLY A 461 -70.58 -16.15 -8.88
C GLY A 461 -69.78 -16.69 -7.70
N ILE A 462 -68.44 -16.84 -7.84
CA ILE A 462 -67.58 -17.36 -6.83
C ILE A 462 -66.81 -16.21 -6.15
N ALA A 463 -67.35 -15.69 -5.06
CA ALA A 463 -66.80 -14.54 -4.33
C ALA A 463 -65.37 -14.76 -3.76
N THR A 464 -64.95 -16.01 -3.58
CA THR A 464 -63.65 -16.42 -3.03
C THR A 464 -62.59 -16.68 -4.10
N LEU A 465 -62.92 -16.52 -5.38
CA LEU A 465 -62.01 -16.65 -6.51
C LEU A 465 -60.88 -15.61 -6.36
N LYS A 466 -59.65 -16.05 -6.58
CA LYS A 466 -58.44 -15.18 -6.58
C LYS A 466 -57.65 -15.45 -7.85
N VAL A 467 -57.11 -14.38 -8.42
CA VAL A 467 -56.09 -14.47 -9.48
C VAL A 467 -54.72 -14.29 -8.83
N GLY A 468 -53.77 -15.16 -9.15
CA GLY A 468 -52.43 -15.11 -8.54
C GLY A 468 -51.34 -15.58 -9.52
N TYR A 469 -50.11 -15.39 -9.13
CA TYR A 469 -48.90 -15.77 -9.87
C TYR A 469 -48.00 -16.71 -9.05
N ASN A 470 -47.45 -17.72 -9.70
CA ASN A 470 -46.48 -18.63 -9.10
C ASN A 470 -45.31 -18.83 -10.09
N ARG A 471 -44.08 -18.73 -9.64
CA ARG A 471 -42.87 -18.88 -10.50
C ARG A 471 -42.80 -20.20 -11.26
N VAL A 472 -43.39 -21.31 -10.74
CA VAL A 472 -43.33 -22.62 -11.35
C VAL A 472 -44.48 -22.83 -12.33
N HIS A 473 -45.67 -22.26 -12.03
CA HIS A 473 -46.90 -22.51 -12.79
C HIS A 473 -47.49 -21.28 -13.48
N GLY A 474 -46.81 -20.11 -13.42
CA GLY A 474 -47.30 -18.87 -14.03
C GLY A 474 -48.54 -18.30 -13.35
N TYR A 475 -49.36 -17.59 -14.11
CA TYR A 475 -50.63 -17.03 -13.64
C TYR A 475 -51.73 -18.08 -13.54
N TYR A 476 -52.57 -17.96 -12.52
CA TYR A 476 -53.67 -18.92 -12.27
C TYR A 476 -54.85 -18.23 -11.60
N ILE A 477 -56.04 -18.82 -11.82
CA ILE A 477 -57.24 -18.51 -11.09
C ILE A 477 -57.39 -19.59 -10.02
N GLU A 478 -57.42 -19.20 -8.76
CA GLU A 478 -57.53 -20.11 -7.62
C GLU A 478 -58.97 -20.15 -7.10
N ILE A 479 -59.59 -21.32 -7.02
CA ILE A 479 -60.93 -21.56 -6.49
C ILE A 479 -60.81 -22.56 -5.34
N SER A 480 -61.50 -22.29 -4.23
CA SER A 480 -61.53 -23.24 -3.11
C SER A 480 -62.14 -24.59 -3.55
N LYS A 481 -61.63 -25.70 -3.01
CA LYS A 481 -62.21 -27.04 -3.30
C LYS A 481 -63.70 -27.17 -3.06
N ALA A 482 -64.20 -26.44 -2.08
CA ALA A 482 -65.66 -26.45 -1.76
C ALA A 482 -66.50 -25.80 -2.87
N GLN A 483 -65.94 -25.09 -3.79
CA GLN A 483 -66.64 -24.40 -4.88
C GLN A 483 -66.11 -24.77 -6.26
N SER A 484 -65.26 -25.82 -6.36
CA SER A 484 -64.65 -26.27 -7.63
C SER A 484 -65.69 -26.75 -8.66
N ASP A 485 -66.84 -27.27 -8.20
CA ASP A 485 -67.94 -27.69 -9.07
C ASP A 485 -68.64 -26.54 -9.79
N LYS A 486 -68.45 -25.28 -9.32
CA LYS A 486 -69.02 -24.10 -9.94
C LYS A 486 -68.03 -23.45 -10.95
N ALA A 487 -66.86 -24.08 -11.13
CA ALA A 487 -65.86 -23.54 -12.09
C ALA A 487 -66.44 -23.55 -13.53
N PRO A 488 -66.36 -22.45 -14.27
CA PRO A 488 -66.81 -22.39 -15.64
C PRO A 488 -66.15 -23.44 -16.54
N THR A 489 -66.87 -23.96 -17.51
CA THR A 489 -66.37 -25.06 -18.40
C THR A 489 -65.20 -24.69 -19.27
N HIS A 490 -64.96 -23.40 -19.47
CA HIS A 490 -63.80 -22.88 -20.22
C HIS A 490 -62.53 -22.75 -19.37
N TYR A 491 -62.62 -23.05 -18.07
CA TYR A 491 -61.43 -23.08 -17.22
C TYR A 491 -60.70 -24.43 -17.38
N THR A 492 -59.42 -24.34 -17.74
CA THR A 492 -58.55 -25.53 -17.83
C THR A 492 -57.82 -25.71 -16.51
N ARG A 493 -58.00 -26.87 -15.85
CA ARG A 493 -57.33 -27.18 -14.60
C ARG A 493 -55.83 -27.30 -14.80
N ARG A 494 -55.04 -26.49 -14.04
CA ARG A 494 -53.57 -26.51 -14.10
C ARG A 494 -52.93 -27.22 -12.92
N GLN A 495 -53.49 -27.10 -11.73
CA GLN A 495 -52.96 -27.71 -10.50
C GLN A 495 -54.05 -27.94 -9.45
N THR A 496 -53.95 -29.03 -8.70
CA THR A 496 -54.76 -29.29 -7.50
C THR A 496 -53.89 -29.18 -6.27
N THR A 497 -54.23 -28.29 -5.34
CA THR A 497 -53.59 -28.13 -4.02
C THR A 497 -54.44 -28.75 -2.92
N LYS A 498 -53.97 -28.76 -1.68
CA LYS A 498 -54.67 -29.35 -0.55
C LYS A 498 -56.07 -28.74 -0.35
N ASN A 499 -56.19 -27.40 -0.50
CA ASN A 499 -57.40 -26.64 -0.15
C ASN A 499 -58.05 -25.94 -1.35
N ALA A 500 -57.43 -25.90 -2.52
CA ALA A 500 -57.90 -25.18 -3.68
C ALA A 500 -57.52 -25.88 -4.99
N GLU A 501 -58.22 -25.54 -6.05
CA GLU A 501 -57.88 -25.90 -7.41
C GLU A 501 -57.46 -24.65 -8.21
N ARG A 502 -56.46 -24.79 -9.05
CA ARG A 502 -55.91 -23.71 -9.86
C ARG A 502 -56.21 -23.98 -11.32
N TYR A 503 -56.73 -22.96 -11.96
CA TYR A 503 -57.18 -22.97 -13.34
C TYR A 503 -56.48 -21.95 -14.15
N ILE A 504 -56.47 -22.09 -15.49
CA ILE A 504 -56.05 -21.11 -16.46
C ILE A 504 -57.14 -20.97 -17.52
N THR A 505 -57.31 -19.75 -18.03
CA THR A 505 -58.15 -19.46 -19.20
C THR A 505 -57.24 -19.13 -20.38
N GLU A 506 -57.74 -19.27 -21.61
CA GLU A 506 -56.97 -18.89 -22.82
C GLU A 506 -56.62 -17.42 -22.79
N GLU A 507 -57.48 -16.54 -22.29
CA GLU A 507 -57.22 -15.12 -22.11
C GLU A 507 -56.07 -14.87 -21.12
N LEU A 508 -56.10 -15.56 -19.96
CA LEU A 508 -55.04 -15.44 -18.96
C LEU A 508 -53.72 -15.99 -19.48
N LYS A 509 -53.73 -17.01 -20.33
CA LYS A 509 -52.53 -17.55 -20.97
C LYS A 509 -51.94 -16.59 -21.97
N GLN A 510 -52.74 -15.99 -22.85
CA GLN A 510 -52.29 -14.99 -23.81
C GLN A 510 -51.73 -13.75 -23.10
N PHE A 511 -52.36 -13.37 -21.99
CA PHE A 511 -51.85 -12.29 -21.14
C PHE A 511 -50.52 -12.66 -20.50
N GLU A 512 -50.40 -13.90 -19.94
CA GLU A 512 -49.12 -14.42 -19.38
C GLU A 512 -47.99 -14.34 -20.40
N ASP A 513 -48.17 -14.81 -21.62
CA ASP A 513 -47.19 -14.78 -22.69
C ASP A 513 -46.75 -13.36 -23.06
N LYS A 514 -47.71 -12.41 -23.11
CA LYS A 514 -47.43 -11.00 -23.39
C LYS A 514 -46.63 -10.35 -22.26
N VAL A 515 -46.99 -10.54 -21.02
CA VAL A 515 -46.37 -9.90 -19.86
C VAL A 515 -44.96 -10.47 -19.59
N LEU A 516 -44.81 -11.79 -19.63
CA LEU A 516 -43.50 -12.42 -19.44
C LEU A 516 -42.53 -12.02 -20.55
N SER A 517 -42.99 -12.04 -21.81
CA SER A 517 -42.15 -11.57 -22.93
C SER A 517 -41.78 -10.07 -22.83
N ALA A 518 -42.72 -9.22 -22.36
CA ALA A 518 -42.45 -7.80 -22.15
C ALA A 518 -41.44 -7.58 -21.04
N LYS A 519 -41.48 -8.33 -19.95
CA LYS A 519 -40.51 -8.25 -18.85
C LYS A 519 -39.11 -8.68 -19.28
N GLU A 520 -38.99 -9.81 -19.98
CA GLU A 520 -37.70 -10.29 -20.50
C GLU A 520 -37.10 -9.29 -21.50
N ARG A 521 -37.93 -8.78 -22.43
CA ARG A 521 -37.53 -7.78 -23.39
C ARG A 521 -37.14 -6.47 -22.72
N SER A 522 -37.84 -6.06 -21.67
CA SER A 522 -37.50 -4.87 -20.86
C SER A 522 -36.10 -5.02 -20.24
N LEU A 523 -35.78 -6.15 -19.63
CA LEU A 523 -34.46 -6.43 -19.03
C LEU A 523 -33.35 -6.48 -20.09
N MET A 524 -33.62 -7.08 -21.25
CA MET A 524 -32.65 -7.09 -22.37
C MET A 524 -32.40 -5.68 -22.91
N ARG A 525 -33.47 -4.88 -23.11
CA ARG A 525 -33.36 -3.51 -23.58
C ARG A 525 -32.58 -2.64 -22.59
N GLU A 526 -32.92 -2.76 -21.32
CA GLU A 526 -32.26 -2.02 -20.25
C GLU A 526 -30.76 -2.36 -20.18
N ARG A 527 -30.40 -3.63 -20.36
CA ARG A 527 -29.03 -4.06 -20.44
C ARG A 527 -28.29 -3.44 -21.62
N ALA A 528 -28.90 -3.43 -22.80
CA ALA A 528 -28.30 -2.84 -24.00
C ALA A 528 -28.08 -1.32 -23.83
N LEU A 529 -29.06 -0.62 -23.22
CA LEU A 529 -28.93 0.80 -22.90
C LEU A 529 -27.83 1.07 -21.89
N TYR A 530 -27.72 0.24 -20.86
CA TYR A 530 -26.64 0.34 -19.87
C TYR A 530 -25.27 0.14 -20.50
N GLU A 531 -25.10 -0.84 -21.37
CA GLU A 531 -23.86 -1.07 -22.13
C GLU A 531 -23.54 0.13 -23.04
N ALA A 532 -24.54 0.75 -23.68
CA ALA A 532 -24.37 1.97 -24.47
C ALA A 532 -23.92 3.17 -23.59
N VAL A 533 -24.43 3.27 -22.35
CA VAL A 533 -23.98 4.30 -21.41
C VAL A 533 -22.49 4.10 -21.05
N LEU A 534 -22.05 2.87 -20.83
CA LEU A 534 -20.63 2.59 -20.57
C LEU A 534 -19.76 2.93 -21.79
N ASP A 535 -20.21 2.60 -23.00
CA ASP A 535 -19.48 2.93 -24.25
C ASP A 535 -19.27 4.43 -24.40
N GLN A 536 -20.30 5.22 -24.17
CA GLN A 536 -20.21 6.67 -24.24
C GLN A 536 -19.28 7.24 -23.15
N LEU A 537 -19.30 6.69 -21.93
CA LEU A 537 -18.37 7.11 -20.87
C LEU A 537 -16.90 6.80 -21.21
N ILE A 538 -16.64 5.68 -21.90
CA ILE A 538 -15.29 5.31 -22.33
C ILE A 538 -14.70 6.35 -23.29
N GLU A 539 -15.51 7.00 -24.12
CA GLU A 539 -15.04 8.07 -25.00
C GLU A 539 -14.55 9.31 -24.24
N HIS A 540 -15.04 9.53 -23.01
CA HIS A 540 -14.65 10.62 -22.12
C HIS A 540 -13.63 10.23 -21.05
N LEU A 541 -13.02 9.06 -21.15
CA LEU A 541 -12.22 8.46 -20.06
C LEU A 541 -11.01 9.32 -19.66
N GLU A 542 -10.26 9.88 -20.62
CA GLU A 542 -9.05 10.66 -20.35
C GLU A 542 -9.33 11.97 -19.59
N PRO A 543 -10.25 12.84 -20.00
CA PRO A 543 -10.57 14.03 -19.22
C PRO A 543 -11.13 13.68 -17.83
N LEU A 544 -11.92 12.61 -17.70
CA LEU A 544 -12.43 12.17 -16.42
C LEU A 544 -11.33 11.64 -15.48
N LYS A 545 -10.31 10.95 -16.01
CA LYS A 545 -9.13 10.52 -15.24
C LYS A 545 -8.30 11.72 -14.77
N ALA A 546 -8.16 12.74 -15.63
CA ALA A 546 -7.49 13.99 -15.27
C ALA A 546 -8.22 14.69 -14.12
N ALA A 547 -9.55 14.78 -14.21
CA ALA A 547 -10.40 15.34 -13.15
C ALA A 547 -10.26 14.55 -11.83
N ALA A 548 -10.36 13.22 -11.86
CA ALA A 548 -10.21 12.38 -10.69
C ALA A 548 -8.84 12.56 -10.01
N SER A 549 -7.76 12.62 -10.80
CA SER A 549 -6.41 12.90 -10.30
C SER A 549 -6.28 14.28 -9.67
N ALA A 550 -6.88 15.32 -10.26
CA ALA A 550 -6.85 16.67 -9.73
C ALA A 550 -7.67 16.78 -8.42
N ILE A 551 -8.83 16.12 -8.34
CA ILE A 551 -9.64 16.04 -7.13
C ILE A 551 -8.88 15.33 -6.00
N ALA A 552 -8.16 14.24 -6.31
CA ALA A 552 -7.32 13.56 -5.33
C ALA A 552 -6.20 14.47 -4.79
N GLU A 553 -5.56 15.25 -5.67
CA GLU A 553 -4.52 16.21 -5.29
C GLU A 553 -5.09 17.34 -4.43
N LEU A 554 -6.27 17.83 -4.77
CA LEU A 554 -6.99 18.85 -4.01
C LEU A 554 -7.36 18.36 -2.61
N ASP A 555 -7.83 17.11 -2.47
CA ASP A 555 -8.12 16.49 -1.17
C ASP A 555 -6.86 16.38 -0.29
N VAL A 556 -5.72 15.99 -0.88
CA VAL A 556 -4.45 15.94 -0.13
C VAL A 556 -4.04 17.33 0.34
N LEU A 557 -4.09 18.36 -0.53
CA LEU A 557 -3.72 19.72 -0.15
C LEU A 557 -4.67 20.28 0.93
N ALA A 558 -5.97 20.04 0.81
CA ALA A 558 -6.95 20.44 1.82
C ALA A 558 -6.73 19.72 3.16
N THR A 559 -6.32 18.45 3.11
CA THR A 559 -5.97 17.67 4.30
C THR A 559 -4.70 18.20 4.95
N LEU A 560 -3.65 18.48 4.18
CA LEU A 560 -2.41 19.05 4.72
C LEU A 560 -2.64 20.45 5.32
N ALA A 561 -3.54 21.24 4.72
CA ALA A 561 -3.94 22.55 5.28
C ALA A 561 -4.69 22.39 6.61
N GLU A 562 -5.60 21.43 6.70
CA GLU A 562 -6.32 21.10 7.92
C GLU A 562 -5.36 20.61 9.01
N ARG A 563 -4.41 19.72 8.67
CA ARG A 563 -3.39 19.26 9.62
C ARG A 563 -2.50 20.40 10.10
N ALA A 564 -2.09 21.30 9.22
CA ALA A 564 -1.27 22.46 9.58
C ALA A 564 -1.99 23.40 10.57
N ASP A 565 -3.27 23.71 10.33
CA ASP A 565 -4.08 24.56 11.21
C ASP A 565 -4.39 23.88 12.56
N THR A 566 -4.77 22.59 12.55
CA THR A 566 -5.18 21.88 13.76
C THR A 566 -4.04 21.41 14.65
N LEU A 567 -2.85 21.15 14.06
CA LEU A 567 -1.65 20.68 14.77
C LEU A 567 -0.62 21.79 15.01
N ASP A 568 -0.95 23.05 14.70
CA ASP A 568 -0.08 24.20 14.87
C ASP A 568 1.31 23.99 14.18
N TRP A 569 1.28 23.66 12.88
CA TRP A 569 2.47 23.49 12.06
C TRP A 569 2.75 24.73 11.23
N SER A 570 4.03 25.03 10.99
CA SER A 570 4.47 26.21 10.24
C SER A 570 4.95 25.87 8.83
N ALA A 571 4.90 26.87 7.94
CA ALA A 571 5.44 26.77 6.60
C ALA A 571 6.97 26.64 6.61
N PRO A 572 7.56 25.59 6.02
CA PRO A 572 9.01 25.51 5.90
C PRO A 572 9.51 26.42 4.77
N THR A 573 10.71 26.96 4.93
CA THR A 573 11.46 27.69 3.89
C THR A 573 12.42 26.73 3.21
N LEU A 574 12.26 26.54 1.90
CA LEU A 574 13.18 25.74 1.08
C LEU A 574 14.17 26.66 0.39
N THR A 575 15.47 26.48 0.70
CA THR A 575 16.58 27.31 0.18
C THR A 575 17.50 26.53 -0.78
N ASP A 576 18.26 27.24 -1.59
CA ASP A 576 19.35 26.68 -2.42
C ASP A 576 20.66 26.54 -1.64
N GLU A 577 20.79 27.26 -0.53
CA GLU A 577 21.95 27.19 0.34
C GLU A 577 21.93 25.89 1.16
N PRO A 578 23.09 25.20 1.27
CA PRO A 578 23.20 23.99 2.08
C PRO A 578 22.94 24.29 3.57
N GLY A 579 22.18 23.43 4.24
CA GLY A 579 21.92 23.52 5.68
C GLY A 579 20.54 23.06 6.08
N ILE A 580 20.36 22.79 7.36
CA ILE A 580 19.08 22.48 8.01
C ILE A 580 19.03 23.28 9.29
N ALA A 581 18.07 24.19 9.40
CA ALA A 581 17.78 24.95 10.61
C ALA A 581 16.32 24.75 11.00
N ILE A 582 16.07 24.22 12.18
CA ILE A 582 14.73 23.92 12.72
C ILE A 582 14.65 24.58 14.09
N GLU A 583 13.66 25.42 14.30
CA GLU A 583 13.40 26.09 15.56
C GLU A 583 12.18 25.42 16.23
N ARG A 584 12.35 25.04 17.49
CA ARG A 584 11.31 24.41 18.31
C ARG A 584 10.61 23.24 17.60
N GLY A 585 11.41 22.35 17.00
CA GLY A 585 10.90 21.16 16.34
C GLY A 585 10.21 20.20 17.30
N ARG A 586 9.15 19.55 16.87
CA ARG A 586 8.34 18.58 17.62
C ARG A 586 8.21 17.29 16.85
N HIS A 587 8.05 16.18 17.54
CA HIS A 587 7.89 14.87 16.89
C HIS A 587 6.40 14.63 16.56
N PRO A 588 5.98 14.62 15.30
CA PRO A 588 4.55 14.64 14.92
C PRO A 588 3.74 13.47 15.48
N VAL A 589 4.35 12.28 15.56
CA VAL A 589 3.65 11.08 16.06
C VAL A 589 3.63 11.05 17.58
N VAL A 590 4.78 11.30 18.22
CA VAL A 590 4.89 11.25 19.69
C VAL A 590 4.01 12.32 20.35
N GLU A 591 4.00 13.53 19.78
CA GLU A 591 3.15 14.63 20.26
C GLU A 591 1.65 14.26 20.20
N LYS A 592 1.20 13.58 19.12
CA LYS A 592 -0.22 13.17 18.98
C LYS A 592 -0.62 12.02 19.91
N VAL A 593 0.31 11.12 20.25
CA VAL A 593 0.03 9.91 21.03
C VAL A 593 0.14 10.12 22.53
N ARG A 594 0.93 11.12 22.96
CA ARG A 594 1.12 11.45 24.38
C ARG A 594 0.11 12.46 24.87
N ASP A 595 -0.37 12.27 26.12
CA ASP A 595 -1.20 13.26 26.82
C ASP A 595 -0.37 14.40 27.42
N GLU A 596 0.94 14.19 27.62
CA GLU A 596 1.86 15.17 28.18
C GLU A 596 2.38 16.10 27.08
N PRO A 597 2.59 17.42 27.38
CA PRO A 597 3.18 18.35 26.42
C PRO A 597 4.52 17.85 25.91
N PHE A 598 4.76 17.99 24.61
CA PHE A 598 6.03 17.64 23.98
C PHE A 598 7.03 18.78 24.19
N GLU A 599 8.27 18.47 24.62
CA GLU A 599 9.34 19.47 24.74
C GLU A 599 9.97 19.72 23.36
N PRO A 600 9.81 20.93 22.77
CA PRO A 600 10.36 21.26 21.46
C PRO A 600 11.87 21.48 21.50
N ASN A 601 12.57 21.05 20.44
CA ASN A 601 14.02 21.19 20.36
C ASN A 601 14.48 21.77 19.03
N ASP A 602 15.57 22.56 19.07
CA ASP A 602 16.18 23.17 17.91
C ASP A 602 17.15 22.21 17.23
N LEU A 603 17.39 22.43 15.93
CA LEU A 603 18.46 21.81 15.15
C LEU A 603 19.09 22.85 14.25
N ILE A 604 20.44 22.91 14.27
CA ILE A 604 21.21 23.66 13.29
C ILE A 604 22.30 22.73 12.75
N LEU A 605 22.26 22.49 11.44
CA LEU A 605 23.32 21.82 10.67
C LEU A 605 23.64 22.69 9.45
N ASP A 606 24.89 23.09 9.35
CA ASP A 606 25.43 23.94 8.28
C ASP A 606 26.86 23.52 7.90
N ASP A 607 27.56 24.28 7.10
CA ASP A 607 28.94 23.95 6.70
C ASP A 607 29.94 23.95 7.86
N ALA A 608 29.67 24.75 8.92
CA ALA A 608 30.50 24.81 10.11
C ALA A 608 30.13 23.73 11.15
N ARG A 609 28.93 23.17 11.04
CA ARG A 609 28.34 22.21 12.01
C ARG A 609 27.60 21.09 11.28
N ARG A 610 28.35 20.19 10.64
CA ARG A 610 27.77 19.12 9.83
C ARG A 610 27.35 17.89 10.62
N MET A 611 27.95 17.69 11.80
CA MET A 611 27.66 16.54 12.66
C MET A 611 27.38 16.95 14.09
N LEU A 612 26.35 16.40 14.69
CA LEU A 612 26.07 16.46 16.11
C LEU A 612 26.33 15.10 16.75
N VAL A 613 27.26 15.03 17.69
CA VAL A 613 27.41 13.89 18.60
C VAL A 613 26.47 14.09 19.78
N ILE A 614 25.49 13.20 19.88
CA ILE A 614 24.36 13.31 20.82
C ILE A 614 24.59 12.35 21.97
N THR A 615 24.75 12.89 23.17
CA THR A 615 24.94 12.11 24.40
C THR A 615 23.72 12.24 25.34
N GLY A 616 23.69 11.47 26.41
CA GLY A 616 22.59 11.50 27.39
C GLY A 616 21.99 10.13 27.69
N PRO A 617 21.07 10.03 28.65
CA PRO A 617 20.45 8.78 29.06
C PRO A 617 19.58 8.17 27.97
N ASN A 618 19.39 6.83 27.98
CA ASN A 618 18.58 6.12 26.98
C ASN A 618 17.12 6.59 26.94
N MET A 619 16.54 6.90 28.07
CA MET A 619 15.15 7.40 28.17
C MET A 619 15.05 8.91 27.98
N GLY A 620 16.15 9.61 27.75
CA GLY A 620 16.20 11.04 27.55
C GLY A 620 15.56 11.52 26.23
N GLY A 621 15.39 10.63 25.24
CA GLY A 621 14.73 10.94 23.95
C GLY A 621 15.68 11.15 22.79
N LYS A 622 16.94 10.64 22.82
CA LYS A 622 17.92 10.76 21.72
C LYS A 622 17.36 10.33 20.39
N SER A 623 16.84 9.10 20.31
CA SER A 623 16.26 8.54 19.08
C SER A 623 15.01 9.31 18.63
N THR A 624 14.19 9.81 19.58
CA THR A 624 13.02 10.66 19.29
C THR A 624 13.44 11.98 18.67
N TYR A 625 14.47 12.64 19.22
CA TYR A 625 15.01 13.88 18.67
C TYR A 625 15.57 13.69 17.25
N MET A 626 16.32 12.63 17.00
CA MET A 626 16.83 12.34 15.65
C MET A 626 15.69 12.09 14.67
N ARG A 627 14.73 11.22 15.02
CA ARG A 627 13.56 10.91 14.15
C ARG A 627 12.73 12.16 13.87
N GLN A 628 12.47 13.00 14.88
CA GLN A 628 11.78 14.28 14.75
C GLN A 628 12.34 15.10 13.60
N ASN A 629 13.66 15.31 13.58
CA ASN A 629 14.32 16.15 12.58
C ASN A 629 14.24 15.54 11.18
N ALA A 630 14.40 14.23 11.04
CA ALA A 630 14.23 13.55 9.76
C ALA A 630 12.78 13.62 9.26
N LEU A 631 11.78 13.48 10.15
CA LEU A 631 10.36 13.61 9.79
C LEU A 631 10.00 15.03 9.38
N ILE A 632 10.55 16.05 10.02
CA ILE A 632 10.38 17.48 9.64
C ILE A 632 10.93 17.71 8.23
N VAL A 633 12.15 17.24 7.93
CA VAL A 633 12.74 17.32 6.59
C VAL A 633 11.87 16.58 5.57
N LEU A 634 11.41 15.38 5.89
CA LEU A 634 10.56 14.60 4.99
C LEU A 634 9.22 15.29 4.73
N LEU A 635 8.56 15.83 5.76
CA LEU A 635 7.30 16.57 5.63
C LEU A 635 7.44 17.78 4.71
N ALA A 636 8.53 18.57 4.86
CA ALA A 636 8.81 19.67 3.95
C ALA A 636 8.94 19.21 2.49
N HIS A 637 9.51 18.03 2.25
CA HIS A 637 9.74 17.47 0.91
C HIS A 637 8.55 16.67 0.34
N ILE A 638 7.47 16.48 1.08
CA ILE A 638 6.17 16.11 0.51
C ILE A 638 5.30 17.32 0.19
N GLY A 639 5.74 18.52 0.57
CA GLY A 639 5.03 19.78 0.41
C GLY A 639 4.05 20.08 1.53
N SER A 640 4.23 19.49 2.71
CA SER A 640 3.47 19.79 3.94
C SER A 640 4.10 20.91 4.73
N TYR A 641 3.32 21.54 5.59
CA TYR A 641 3.81 22.28 6.73
C TYR A 641 4.45 21.33 7.75
N VAL A 642 5.24 21.86 8.67
CA VAL A 642 6.09 21.07 9.58
C VAL A 642 5.84 21.41 11.05
N PRO A 643 5.98 20.41 11.95
CA PRO A 643 5.82 20.60 13.40
C PRO A 643 7.03 21.34 14.01
N ALA A 644 7.16 22.63 13.71
CA ALA A 644 8.20 23.52 14.20
C ALA A 644 7.68 24.94 14.21
N SER A 645 8.32 25.87 14.97
CA SER A 645 7.99 27.28 14.87
C SER A 645 8.56 27.92 13.60
N ALA A 646 9.72 27.44 13.13
CA ALA A 646 10.31 27.77 11.84
C ALA A 646 11.20 26.62 11.37
N ALA A 647 11.32 26.45 10.07
CA ALA A 647 12.26 25.49 9.48
C ALA A 647 12.81 26.04 8.16
N THR A 648 14.13 26.04 8.02
CA THR A 648 14.82 26.38 6.77
C THR A 648 15.64 25.18 6.35
N ILE A 649 15.37 24.65 5.13
CA ILE A 649 15.93 23.38 4.67
C ILE A 649 16.56 23.59 3.29
N GLY A 650 17.84 23.28 3.19
CA GLY A 650 18.61 23.24 1.97
C GLY A 650 18.39 21.98 1.15
N PRO A 651 19.21 21.76 0.09
CA PRO A 651 19.11 20.58 -0.76
C PRO A 651 19.39 19.30 0.01
N ILE A 652 18.45 18.36 0.00
CA ILE A 652 18.61 17.01 0.53
C ILE A 652 18.39 15.99 -0.59
N ASP A 653 19.28 15.01 -0.69
CA ASP A 653 19.20 13.95 -1.69
C ASP A 653 18.78 12.60 -1.11
N ARG A 654 19.15 12.32 0.15
CA ARG A 654 18.89 11.05 0.82
C ARG A 654 18.67 11.25 2.30
N ILE A 655 17.85 10.40 2.90
CA ILE A 655 17.73 10.26 4.35
C ILE A 655 18.08 8.83 4.69
N PHE A 656 19.05 8.65 5.56
CA PHE A 656 19.46 7.35 6.08
C PHE A 656 19.26 7.27 7.59
N THR A 657 18.81 6.14 8.05
CA THR A 657 18.68 5.91 9.48
C THR A 657 19.27 4.55 9.86
N ARG A 658 20.07 4.53 10.89
CA ARG A 658 20.47 3.36 11.63
C ARG A 658 20.03 3.55 13.08
N ILE A 659 18.85 3.08 13.42
CA ILE A 659 18.23 3.23 14.75
C ILE A 659 17.83 1.83 15.23
N GLY A 660 18.33 1.40 16.39
CA GLY A 660 18.08 0.19 17.13
C GLY A 660 17.53 -1.01 16.36
N ALA A 661 18.29 -2.06 16.12
CA ALA A 661 17.78 -3.27 15.47
C ALA A 661 17.00 -4.10 16.49
N GLY A 662 15.71 -4.37 16.21
CA GLY A 662 15.07 -5.56 16.74
C GLY A 662 15.72 -6.81 16.14
N ASP A 663 15.80 -7.90 16.90
CA ASP A 663 16.29 -9.19 16.42
C ASP A 663 15.48 -9.63 15.19
N ASP A 664 16.12 -9.69 14.03
CA ASP A 664 15.52 -10.32 12.84
C ASP A 664 15.92 -11.81 12.81
N LEU A 665 15.34 -12.58 13.72
CA LEU A 665 15.52 -14.04 13.81
C LEU A 665 15.11 -14.76 12.52
N SER A 666 14.25 -14.13 11.69
CA SER A 666 13.75 -14.72 10.45
C SER A 666 14.83 -14.83 9.37
N ARG A 667 15.84 -13.96 9.40
CA ARG A 667 16.96 -13.95 8.44
C ARG A 667 18.19 -14.76 8.88
N GLY A 668 18.21 -15.21 10.13
CA GLY A 668 19.34 -15.97 10.69
C GLY A 668 20.66 -15.17 10.75
N GLN A 669 20.57 -13.83 10.70
CA GLN A 669 21.72 -12.93 10.85
C GLN A 669 21.79 -12.43 12.30
N SER A 670 23.00 -12.30 12.85
CA SER A 670 23.16 -11.66 14.15
C SER A 670 22.80 -10.17 14.05
N THR A 671 22.30 -9.60 15.14
CA THR A 671 22.01 -8.16 15.25
C THR A 671 23.19 -7.31 14.82
N PHE A 672 24.41 -7.71 15.17
CA PHE A 672 25.63 -7.00 14.77
C PHE A 672 25.87 -7.05 13.25
N MET A 673 25.59 -8.17 12.58
CA MET A 673 25.73 -8.26 11.12
C MET A 673 24.71 -7.39 10.39
N VAL A 674 23.48 -7.33 10.87
CA VAL A 674 22.45 -6.42 10.32
C VAL A 674 22.89 -4.96 10.51
N GLU A 675 23.36 -4.62 11.71
CA GLU A 675 23.88 -3.29 12.02
C GLU A 675 25.03 -2.90 11.08
N MET A 676 26.00 -3.76 10.88
CA MET A 676 27.14 -3.47 10.01
C MET A 676 26.74 -3.38 8.53
N SER A 677 25.77 -4.16 8.08
CA SER A 677 25.26 -4.08 6.70
C SER A 677 24.52 -2.77 6.45
N GLU A 678 23.69 -2.31 7.39
CA GLU A 678 22.99 -1.01 7.31
C GLU A 678 24.03 0.14 7.35
N THR A 679 24.99 0.07 8.26
CA THR A 679 26.09 1.05 8.37
C THR A 679 26.92 1.11 7.08
N ALA A 680 27.28 -0.04 6.50
CA ALA A 680 28.02 -0.11 5.24
C ALA A 680 27.24 0.55 4.09
N ASN A 681 25.91 0.27 3.98
CA ASN A 681 25.05 0.91 3.00
C ASN A 681 25.08 2.44 3.13
N ILE A 682 25.02 2.96 4.35
CA ILE A 682 25.08 4.39 4.62
C ILE A 682 26.44 4.98 4.20
N LEU A 683 27.55 4.39 4.66
CA LEU A 683 28.90 4.88 4.38
C LEU A 683 29.26 4.87 2.88
N HIS A 684 28.73 3.90 2.13
CA HIS A 684 28.96 3.83 0.68
C HIS A 684 28.09 4.81 -0.13
N ASN A 685 26.93 5.19 0.38
CA ASN A 685 25.95 5.93 -0.42
C ASN A 685 25.67 7.36 0.08
N ALA A 686 26.11 7.73 1.30
CA ALA A 686 25.92 9.07 1.82
C ALA A 686 26.75 10.10 1.06
N THR A 687 26.15 11.24 0.74
CA THR A 687 26.74 12.39 0.07
C THR A 687 26.76 13.60 1.03
N GLU A 688 27.34 14.70 0.61
CA GLU A 688 27.32 15.95 1.36
C GLU A 688 25.92 16.58 1.53
N HIS A 689 24.94 16.11 0.76
CA HIS A 689 23.53 16.52 0.85
C HIS A 689 22.64 15.47 1.56
N SER A 690 23.23 14.41 2.11
CA SER A 690 22.47 13.38 2.81
C SER A 690 22.25 13.74 4.27
N LEU A 691 21.07 13.44 4.80
CA LEU A 691 20.78 13.47 6.24
C LEU A 691 20.93 12.04 6.81
N VAL A 692 21.83 11.86 7.75
CA VAL A 692 22.20 10.56 8.32
C VAL A 692 21.90 10.53 9.82
N LEU A 693 21.14 9.55 10.27
CA LEU A 693 20.83 9.29 11.68
C LEU A 693 21.50 7.98 12.11
N MET A 694 22.47 8.07 13.01
CA MET A 694 23.22 6.92 13.56
C MET A 694 22.94 6.80 15.04
N ASP A 695 22.28 5.72 15.46
CA ASP A 695 21.94 5.49 16.86
C ASP A 695 22.71 4.27 17.41
N GLU A 696 23.61 4.52 18.36
CA GLU A 696 24.32 3.53 19.16
C GLU A 696 25.09 2.48 18.34
N VAL A 697 25.88 2.91 17.37
CA VAL A 697 26.72 2.05 16.53
C VAL A 697 27.79 1.33 17.37
N GLY A 698 27.99 0.03 17.14
CA GLY A 698 29.02 -0.78 17.80
C GLY A 698 28.55 -1.51 19.06
N ARG A 699 27.24 -1.54 19.37
CA ARG A 699 26.72 -2.24 20.58
C ARG A 699 26.81 -3.76 20.53
N GLY A 700 26.81 -4.34 19.34
CA GLY A 700 26.73 -5.80 19.13
C GLY A 700 28.08 -6.56 19.27
N THR A 701 29.17 -5.89 19.68
CA THR A 701 30.51 -6.47 19.79
C THR A 701 31.21 -6.05 21.08
N SER A 702 32.50 -6.36 21.22
CA SER A 702 33.29 -5.94 22.38
C SER A 702 33.36 -4.41 22.48
N THR A 703 33.49 -3.86 23.71
CA THR A 703 33.47 -2.40 23.93
C THR A 703 34.50 -1.64 23.08
N TYR A 704 35.74 -2.17 23.01
CA TYR A 704 36.80 -1.52 22.23
C TYR A 704 36.60 -1.60 20.72
N ASP A 705 36.19 -2.78 20.23
CA ASP A 705 35.87 -2.92 18.80
C ASP A 705 34.70 -2.01 18.42
N GLY A 706 33.65 -1.96 19.27
CA GLY A 706 32.50 -1.11 19.08
C GLY A 706 32.87 0.39 19.05
N LEU A 707 33.69 0.85 20.01
CA LEU A 707 34.19 2.23 20.05
C LEU A 707 35.04 2.54 18.80
N ALA A 708 35.96 1.65 18.42
CA ALA A 708 36.83 1.87 17.26
C ALA A 708 36.01 1.98 15.96
N LEU A 709 35.01 1.11 15.76
CA LEU A 709 34.10 1.15 14.62
C LEU A 709 33.25 2.42 14.63
N ALA A 710 32.63 2.76 15.77
CA ALA A 710 31.81 3.97 15.90
C ALA A 710 32.60 5.23 15.58
N ARG A 711 33.86 5.34 16.11
CA ARG A 711 34.76 6.47 15.81
C ARG A 711 35.10 6.53 14.32
N ALA A 712 35.46 5.41 13.71
CA ALA A 712 35.80 5.35 12.29
C ALA A 712 34.61 5.76 11.41
N CYS A 713 33.39 5.27 11.72
CA CYS A 713 32.17 5.66 11.04
C CYS A 713 31.87 7.17 11.17
N ALA A 714 31.96 7.71 12.39
CA ALA A 714 31.73 9.13 12.65
C ALA A 714 32.73 10.01 11.87
N VAL A 715 34.03 9.68 11.90
CA VAL A 715 35.08 10.39 11.16
C VAL A 715 34.84 10.30 9.65
N HIS A 716 34.44 9.13 9.13
CA HIS A 716 34.16 8.98 7.70
C HIS A 716 32.98 9.85 7.27
N LEU A 717 31.88 9.86 8.03
CA LEU A 717 30.70 10.68 7.74
C LEU A 717 31.01 12.18 7.81
N ALA A 718 31.81 12.61 8.78
CA ALA A 718 32.15 14.02 8.95
C ALA A 718 33.20 14.53 7.94
N ALA A 719 34.25 13.73 7.65
CA ALA A 719 35.39 14.19 6.87
C ALA A 719 35.36 13.76 5.41
N ALA A 720 34.90 12.53 5.10
CA ALA A 720 34.88 12.01 3.73
C ALA A 720 33.54 12.27 3.03
N SER A 721 32.42 11.84 3.59
CA SER A 721 31.11 12.06 3.01
C SER A 721 30.59 13.47 3.24
N ARG A 722 30.99 14.10 4.34
CA ARG A 722 30.51 15.42 4.80
C ARG A 722 29.00 15.51 4.94
N ALA A 723 28.35 14.39 5.23
CA ALA A 723 26.90 14.30 5.36
C ALA A 723 26.41 15.03 6.64
N TYR A 724 25.22 15.61 6.57
CA TYR A 724 24.51 16.10 7.77
C TYR A 724 24.20 14.93 8.67
N THR A 725 24.81 14.86 9.84
CA THR A 725 24.77 13.65 10.67
C THR A 725 24.32 13.93 12.10
N LEU A 726 23.33 13.19 12.57
CA LEU A 726 22.94 13.08 13.96
C LEU A 726 23.47 11.75 14.49
N PHE A 727 24.47 11.77 15.36
CA PHE A 727 25.17 10.59 15.84
C PHE A 727 24.98 10.42 17.35
N ALA A 728 23.99 9.61 17.73
CA ALA A 728 23.73 9.30 19.14
C ALA A 728 24.65 8.15 19.60
N THR A 729 25.25 8.32 20.76
CA THR A 729 26.23 7.37 21.31
C THR A 729 26.23 7.31 22.82
N HIS A 730 26.68 6.17 23.34
CA HIS A 730 27.06 5.99 24.75
C HIS A 730 28.57 6.03 24.98
N TYR A 731 29.33 6.10 23.90
CA TYR A 731 30.78 6.24 23.99
C TYR A 731 31.13 7.72 24.18
N PHE A 732 31.51 8.09 25.41
CA PHE A 732 31.89 9.47 25.72
C PHE A 732 33.16 9.91 25.02
N GLU A 733 34.03 9.00 24.70
CA GLU A 733 35.26 9.23 23.95
C GLU A 733 34.97 9.83 22.57
N LEU A 734 33.80 9.59 21.99
CA LEU A 734 33.42 10.21 20.72
C LEU A 734 33.14 11.72 20.85
N THR A 735 32.93 12.24 22.07
CA THR A 735 32.77 13.69 22.28
C THR A 735 34.07 14.47 22.06
N GLU A 736 35.22 13.80 22.11
CA GLU A 736 36.54 14.39 21.82
C GLU A 736 36.68 14.77 20.33
N LEU A 737 35.91 14.11 19.44
CA LEU A 737 35.91 14.39 18.01
C LEU A 737 35.57 15.85 17.68
N ALA A 738 34.78 16.52 18.49
CA ALA A 738 34.47 17.95 18.32
C ALA A 738 35.69 18.87 18.47
N GLY A 739 36.70 18.41 19.22
CA GLY A 739 37.98 19.12 19.31
C GLY A 739 38.99 18.75 18.22
N GLU A 740 38.83 17.58 17.58
CA GLU A 740 39.78 17.08 16.58
C GLU A 740 39.34 17.44 15.15
N TYR A 741 38.03 17.49 14.87
CA TYR A 741 37.49 17.67 13.54
C TYR A 741 36.57 18.90 13.46
N PRO A 742 36.87 19.88 12.60
CA PRO A 742 35.95 20.99 12.37
C PRO A 742 34.66 20.48 11.74
N GLY A 743 33.54 21.04 12.13
CA GLY A 743 32.20 20.61 11.66
C GLY A 743 31.52 19.55 12.54
N ILE A 744 32.18 19.07 13.62
CA ILE A 744 31.56 18.22 14.63
C ILE A 744 31.27 19.07 15.88
N ALA A 745 30.06 18.99 16.40
CA ALA A 745 29.67 19.59 17.67
C ALA A 745 29.02 18.57 18.60
N ASN A 746 29.11 18.81 19.90
CA ASN A 746 28.47 17.98 20.90
C ASN A 746 27.20 18.63 21.39
N VAL A 747 26.15 17.80 21.54
CA VAL A 747 24.93 18.15 22.23
C VAL A 747 24.53 17.02 23.19
N HIS A 748 23.75 17.35 24.18
CA HIS A 748 23.22 16.31 25.09
C HIS A 748 21.76 16.55 25.44
N LEU A 749 21.06 15.46 25.75
CA LEU A 749 19.73 15.53 26.34
C LEU A 749 19.85 15.66 27.87
N ASP A 750 19.22 16.73 28.38
CA ASP A 750 19.30 17.08 29.78
C ASP A 750 18.45 16.17 30.68
N ALA A 751 19.03 15.84 31.82
CA ALA A 751 18.34 15.10 32.88
C ALA A 751 18.78 15.67 34.24
N VAL A 752 17.81 15.92 35.10
CA VAL A 752 18.04 16.51 36.42
C VAL A 752 17.72 15.50 37.50
N GLU A 753 18.63 15.38 38.47
CA GLU A 753 18.40 14.57 39.68
C GLU A 753 17.64 15.41 40.72
N TYR A 754 16.48 14.91 41.13
CA TYR A 754 15.71 15.51 42.23
C TYR A 754 15.55 14.47 43.35
N GLY A 755 16.41 14.57 44.35
CA GLY A 755 16.51 13.53 45.40
C GLY A 755 16.96 12.20 44.84
N ASP A 756 16.16 11.14 45.03
CA ASP A 756 16.43 9.80 44.49
C ASP A 756 15.77 9.57 43.10
N GLN A 757 15.14 10.59 42.52
CA GLN A 757 14.46 10.50 41.24
C GLN A 757 15.26 11.20 40.13
N LEU A 758 15.26 10.61 38.93
CA LEU A 758 15.81 11.22 37.73
C LEU A 758 14.63 11.74 36.90
N VAL A 759 14.66 13.04 36.59
CA VAL A 759 13.69 13.70 35.73
C VAL A 759 14.35 13.96 34.39
N PHE A 760 13.78 13.39 33.33
CA PHE A 760 14.21 13.63 31.95
C PHE A 760 13.56 14.93 31.47
N MET A 761 14.37 15.90 31.15
CA MET A 761 13.89 17.21 30.66
C MET A 761 13.53 17.16 29.18
N HIS A 762 14.00 16.17 28.45
CA HIS A 762 13.84 16.02 26.98
C HIS A 762 14.36 17.22 26.17
N ALA A 763 15.05 18.15 26.82
CA ALA A 763 15.62 19.34 26.20
C ALA A 763 17.05 19.06 25.72
N VAL A 764 17.35 19.44 24.49
CA VAL A 764 18.71 19.38 23.90
C VAL A 764 19.50 20.59 24.32
N LYS A 765 20.72 20.38 24.84
CA LYS A 765 21.66 21.45 25.25
C LYS A 765 23.00 21.27 24.55
N GLU A 766 23.69 22.36 24.36
CA GLU A 766 25.05 22.40 23.82
C GLU A 766 26.08 21.74 24.75
N GLY A 767 27.08 21.11 24.13
CA GLY A 767 28.15 20.41 24.84
C GLY A 767 27.82 18.95 25.17
N PRO A 768 28.82 18.19 25.63
CA PRO A 768 28.62 16.77 26.00
C PRO A 768 27.90 16.66 27.34
N ALA A 769 27.24 15.52 27.58
CA ALA A 769 26.66 15.21 28.89
C ALA A 769 27.78 15.08 29.96
N ASN A 770 27.52 15.62 31.14
CA ASN A 770 28.52 15.63 32.23
C ASN A 770 28.73 14.26 32.88
N ARG A 771 27.77 13.32 32.75
CA ARG A 771 27.83 11.96 33.33
C ARG A 771 26.83 11.02 32.71
N SER A 772 27.03 9.72 32.89
CA SER A 772 26.04 8.70 32.54
C SER A 772 25.03 8.48 33.68
N PHE A 773 23.76 8.28 33.31
CA PHE A 773 22.67 8.03 34.27
C PHE A 773 22.24 6.55 34.32
N GLY A 774 23.09 5.62 33.85
CA GLY A 774 22.72 4.19 33.76
C GLY A 774 22.26 3.55 35.06
N LEU A 775 22.94 3.87 36.17
CA LEU A 775 22.59 3.33 37.49
C LEU A 775 21.28 3.95 38.04
N GLN A 776 21.01 5.21 37.74
CA GLN A 776 19.76 5.88 38.09
C GLN A 776 18.58 5.31 37.31
N VAL A 777 18.75 5.09 36.01
CA VAL A 777 17.74 4.42 35.15
C VAL A 777 17.49 2.99 35.64
N ALA A 778 18.54 2.25 36.00
CA ALA A 778 18.40 0.91 36.56
C ALA A 778 17.62 0.91 37.90
N ALA A 779 17.82 1.93 38.73
CA ALA A 779 17.05 2.10 39.97
C ALA A 779 15.58 2.41 39.69
N LEU A 780 15.28 3.29 38.72
CA LEU A 780 13.92 3.56 38.25
C LEU A 780 13.22 2.33 37.67
N ALA A 781 13.96 1.47 36.98
CA ALA A 781 13.46 0.19 36.45
C ALA A 781 13.17 -0.86 37.55
N GLY A 782 13.46 -0.53 38.83
CA GLY A 782 13.12 -1.39 39.96
C GLY A 782 14.20 -2.41 40.34
N LEU A 783 15.46 -2.25 39.90
CA LEU A 783 16.54 -3.10 40.34
C LEU A 783 16.73 -3.02 41.88
N PRO A 784 17.02 -4.14 42.57
CA PRO A 784 17.20 -4.14 44.02
C PRO A 784 18.24 -3.13 44.48
N LYS A 785 17.93 -2.36 45.53
CA LYS A 785 18.84 -1.35 46.11
C LYS A 785 20.25 -1.86 46.42
N ALA A 786 20.37 -3.12 46.85
CA ALA A 786 21.66 -3.74 47.14
C ALA A 786 22.53 -3.90 45.86
N VAL A 787 21.90 -4.27 44.73
CA VAL A 787 22.56 -4.38 43.41
C VAL A 787 23.02 -3.01 42.93
N ILE A 788 22.18 -2.00 43.06
CA ILE A 788 22.52 -0.61 42.68
C ILE A 788 23.67 -0.07 43.54
N ALA A 789 23.67 -0.33 44.85
CA ALA A 789 24.75 0.07 45.78
C ALA A 789 26.08 -0.61 45.42
N ASP A 790 26.02 -1.86 45.03
CA ASP A 790 27.22 -2.60 44.59
C ASP A 790 27.76 -2.08 43.26
N ALA A 791 26.86 -1.89 42.29
CA ALA A 791 27.18 -1.29 40.97
C ALA A 791 27.83 0.11 41.13
N ARG A 792 27.30 0.97 42.03
CA ARG A 792 27.93 2.27 42.36
C ARG A 792 29.35 2.14 42.89
N ARG A 793 29.59 1.17 43.78
CA ARG A 793 30.95 0.89 44.31
C ARG A 793 31.91 0.43 43.23
N THR A 794 31.42 -0.46 42.37
CA THR A 794 32.19 -0.97 41.24
C THR A 794 32.50 0.13 40.23
N LEU A 795 31.53 0.97 39.89
CA LEU A 795 31.72 2.10 38.96
C LEU A 795 32.79 3.05 39.54
N ALA A 796 32.66 3.45 40.83
CA ALA A 796 33.64 4.33 41.47
C ALA A 796 35.04 3.73 41.54
N ALA A 797 35.18 2.41 41.63
CA ALA A 797 36.48 1.73 41.59
C ALA A 797 37.08 1.71 40.17
N LEU A 798 36.24 1.48 39.15
CA LEU A 798 36.66 1.56 37.73
C LEU A 798 37.09 2.97 37.34
N GLU A 799 36.34 3.98 37.76
CA GLU A 799 36.69 5.39 37.51
C GLU A 799 38.00 5.80 38.16
N LYS A 800 38.33 5.29 39.34
CA LYS A 800 39.61 5.51 40.04
C LYS A 800 40.78 4.77 39.41
N GLY A 801 40.53 3.61 38.81
CA GLY A 801 41.55 2.76 38.17
C GLY A 801 42.01 3.28 36.79
N ALA A 802 41.27 4.20 36.18
CA ALA A 802 41.51 4.70 34.83
C ALA A 802 42.48 5.90 34.76
N HIS A 803 43.07 6.40 35.91
CA HIS A 803 44.06 7.49 35.87
C HIS A 803 45.41 7.10 36.50
N PRO A 804 46.45 6.87 35.70
CA PRO A 804 47.79 7.19 36.13
C PRO A 804 48.50 8.19 35.19
N GLY A 805 48.73 9.41 35.71
CA GLY A 805 49.85 10.24 35.35
C GLY A 805 49.62 11.44 34.44
N GLY A 806 49.69 12.60 35.04
CA GLY A 806 49.88 13.90 34.32
C GLY A 806 49.54 15.10 35.17
N ALA A 807 50.48 15.60 35.99
CA ALA A 807 50.28 16.81 36.76
C ALA A 807 50.37 18.07 35.89
N SER A 808 49.41 18.98 35.92
CA SER A 808 49.52 20.32 36.47
C SER A 808 48.36 21.25 36.07
N SER A 809 47.79 21.81 37.13
CA SER A 809 47.17 23.15 37.25
C SER A 809 45.99 23.56 36.39
N ARG A 810 44.78 23.51 36.91
CA ARG A 810 43.97 24.62 37.45
C ARG A 810 42.59 24.08 37.87
N ARG A 811 42.24 24.39 39.11
CA ARG A 811 40.94 24.12 39.71
C ARG A 811 39.85 24.91 39.00
N GLU A 812 38.85 24.19 38.46
CA GLU A 812 37.46 24.54 38.49
C GLU A 812 36.69 23.25 38.59
N GLU A 813 35.72 23.16 39.48
CA GLU A 813 35.04 21.97 39.89
C GLU A 813 34.16 21.38 38.75
N ALA A 814 34.71 20.42 38.04
CA ALA A 814 33.92 19.49 37.21
C ALA A 814 34.41 18.07 37.53
N SER A 815 33.53 17.20 37.97
CA SER A 815 33.83 15.80 38.25
C SER A 815 34.18 15.08 36.94
N PRO A 816 35.36 14.48 36.80
CA PRO A 816 35.79 13.85 35.58
C PRO A 816 35.17 12.42 35.48
N GLN A 817 34.59 12.11 34.37
CA GLN A 817 34.32 10.78 33.95
C GLN A 817 35.51 10.21 33.19
N LEU A 818 35.97 9.08 33.62
CA LEU A 818 37.25 8.48 33.26
C LEU A 818 37.06 7.29 32.33
N GLY A 819 37.95 7.22 31.33
CA GLY A 819 38.11 6.05 30.46
C GLY A 819 38.39 4.78 31.28
N LEU A 820 37.67 3.70 30.99
CA LEU A 820 37.56 2.55 31.88
C LEU A 820 38.75 1.57 31.86
N PHE A 821 39.79 1.79 30.98
CA PHE A 821 40.85 0.77 30.86
C PHE A 821 42.18 1.39 30.41
N ALA A 822 43.17 1.35 31.28
CA ALA A 822 44.58 1.47 30.89
C ALA A 822 45.07 0.15 30.27
N PRO A 823 45.94 0.18 29.25
CA PRO A 823 46.54 -1.06 28.76
C PRO A 823 47.27 -1.75 29.89
N PRO A 824 47.23 -3.07 30.02
CA PRO A 824 47.94 -3.79 31.07
C PRO A 824 49.45 -3.47 31.00
N ALA A 825 50.06 -3.24 32.12
CA ALA A 825 51.51 -3.06 32.16
C ALA A 825 52.21 -4.25 31.50
N PRO A 826 53.22 -4.06 30.68
CA PRO A 826 53.90 -5.14 29.97
C PRO A 826 54.35 -6.22 30.98
N SER A 827 54.01 -7.47 30.68
CA SER A 827 54.30 -8.62 31.48
C SER A 827 55.82 -8.81 31.66
N ALA A 828 56.24 -9.56 32.67
CA ALA A 828 57.63 -9.88 32.87
C ALA A 828 58.29 -10.55 31.63
N LEU A 829 57.45 -11.27 30.88
CA LEU A 829 57.82 -11.94 29.63
C LEU A 829 58.09 -10.87 28.51
N GLU A 830 57.17 -9.91 28.35
CA GLU A 830 57.31 -8.84 27.34
C GLU A 830 58.50 -7.94 27.62
N LYS A 831 58.73 -7.55 28.85
CA LYS A 831 59.91 -6.79 29.25
C LYS A 831 61.20 -7.54 28.94
N ARG A 832 61.25 -8.81 29.26
CA ARG A 832 62.43 -9.64 29.02
C ARG A 832 62.67 -9.88 27.54
N LEU A 833 61.61 -10.06 26.75
CA LEU A 833 61.72 -10.22 25.29
C LEU A 833 62.27 -8.95 24.62
N ALA A 834 61.87 -7.77 25.12
CA ALA A 834 62.34 -6.48 24.59
C ALA A 834 63.83 -6.20 24.91
N GLU A 835 64.39 -6.88 25.91
CA GLU A 835 65.79 -6.72 26.28
C GLU A 835 66.74 -7.65 25.51
N ILE A 836 66.20 -8.65 24.79
CA ILE A 836 66.99 -9.66 24.08
C ILE A 836 67.43 -9.10 22.71
N ASP A 837 68.71 -9.08 22.43
CA ASP A 837 69.27 -8.87 21.11
C ASP A 837 69.61 -10.27 20.50
N PRO A 838 68.80 -10.70 19.49
CA PRO A 838 68.95 -12.06 18.92
C PRO A 838 70.31 -12.25 18.19
N ASP A 839 70.86 -11.15 17.65
CA ASP A 839 72.11 -11.18 16.88
C ASP A 839 73.34 -11.27 17.74
N ALA A 840 73.24 -10.95 19.05
CA ALA A 840 74.32 -11.02 20.03
C ALA A 840 74.32 -12.36 20.78
N LEU A 841 73.38 -13.26 20.57
CA LEU A 841 73.27 -14.54 21.29
C LEU A 841 73.95 -15.70 20.55
N SER A 842 74.79 -16.48 21.29
CA SER A 842 75.24 -17.76 20.75
C SER A 842 74.04 -18.78 20.72
N PRO A 843 74.12 -19.84 19.88
CA PRO A 843 73.03 -20.85 19.82
C PRO A 843 72.70 -21.49 21.16
N ARG A 844 73.65 -21.59 22.03
CA ARG A 844 73.54 -22.17 23.40
C ARG A 844 72.86 -21.20 24.36
N ASP A 845 73.20 -19.90 24.24
CA ASP A 845 72.57 -18.84 25.03
C ASP A 845 71.14 -18.54 24.57
N ALA A 846 70.88 -18.63 23.30
CA ALA A 846 69.53 -18.51 22.75
C ALA A 846 68.58 -19.60 23.28
N LEU A 847 69.06 -20.85 23.33
CA LEU A 847 68.28 -21.97 23.92
C LEU A 847 68.07 -21.78 25.45
N ALA A 848 69.06 -21.26 26.16
CA ALA A 848 68.91 -20.96 27.55
C ALA A 848 67.95 -19.82 27.86
N GLU A 849 67.92 -18.80 26.96
CA GLU A 849 67.03 -17.68 27.09
C GLU A 849 65.54 -18.09 26.70
N LEU A 850 65.37 -18.98 25.76
CA LEU A 850 64.07 -19.58 25.48
C LEU A 850 63.49 -20.35 26.69
N TYR A 851 64.30 -21.09 27.43
CA TYR A 851 63.84 -21.74 28.68
C TYR A 851 63.45 -20.70 29.75
N ARG A 852 64.19 -19.58 29.84
CA ARG A 852 63.88 -18.51 30.79
C ARG A 852 62.59 -17.81 30.42
N LEU A 853 62.35 -17.50 29.13
CA LEU A 853 61.14 -16.91 28.65
C LEU A 853 59.92 -17.84 28.87
N LYS A 854 60.12 -19.14 28.68
CA LYS A 854 59.10 -20.16 28.97
C LYS A 854 58.73 -20.26 30.43
N ALA A 855 59.70 -20.00 31.34
CA ALA A 855 59.46 -19.97 32.77
C ALA A 855 58.74 -18.70 33.27
N LEU A 856 58.71 -17.64 32.46
CA LEU A 856 58.00 -16.38 32.69
C LEU A 856 56.60 -16.30 32.03
N SER A 857 56.25 -17.24 31.15
CA SER A 857 54.96 -17.45 30.59
C SER A 857 54.07 -18.28 31.54
#